data_984838b1c6f0fe8757f8048c5b7ce936
#
_entry.id   984838b1c6f0fe8757f8048c5b7ce936
#
_cell.length_a   1.000
_cell.length_b   1.000
_cell.length_c   1.000
_cell.angle_alpha   90.00
_cell.angle_beta   90.00
_cell.angle_gamma   90.00
#
_symmetry.space_group_name_H-M   'P 1'
#
loop_
_entity.id
_entity.type
_entity.pdbx_description
1 polymer ?
#
loop_
_entity_poly.entity_id
_entity_poly.type
_entity_poly.pdbx_seq_one_letter_code
_entity_poly.pdbx_strand_id
1 'polypeptide(L)'
;MRAPARRLLGVLLLAAAPAGAQEPEPPARLEPVVVTATRLEQKAGDVPASVTVLTRDDVRESPSQTLDDLLRQVPGFSLFRRTSSVVGHPTTQGFSLRGIGPSGTSRALVLLDGVPLNDPFGGWVYWNRVPLLGIEQVEVVRGGGSSVWGNYALGGVVQVLGRRPTERGATLEASYGTQDTSNLSLLVTETAGPFRILLEGNRYETGGYPIVKESRRGRIDVDAESTHHVFNGRVELHASPGATFWASGNYYDEERLNGTPLQVNDTTSGIAALGGRLLAGDGEWRFATYANWQEFHSTFTSQAADRNSEVLALDQTVPTTSAGGWLQWSRRFDRHLVSAGGDVRWVTGETHERVFVDGVFRRTRTAGGEQVIGGVYLQDVWTPHPAVEVVGGLRGDVWLNYDAFRRDTPPPSPAIPARQAFSDIERIIPSPRLALLVHATPTTDLRASVYQGFRVPTLNELYRPFRVRNDVTVGNATLRPERLTGGEAGVTQRWGPLEARVTGFVNEVKDLVANVTLTTPLPDCPAGTTCRQRRNLELARIQGVETELELRLARDWRLLAAYLFTDARVVDAPGQPALEGKRLAQVPEHNVTLGVQYRNPALVNATASARYVGTQFEDDLNTLPLGSYVVFDLFASRAVTKWLELFAGVENLLDTTYTVARTSEGVISIGAPRIVRGGLRLTF
;
A
#
# COMPACT_ATOMS: atom_id res chain seq x y z
N MET A 1 -52.53 2.24 18.53
CA MET A 1 -52.35 3.56 19.18
C MET A 1 -51.46 3.41 20.39
N ARG A 2 -50.18 3.68 20.32
CA ARG A 2 -49.26 4.07 21.41
C ARG A 2 -47.94 4.48 20.75
N ALA A 3 -47.62 5.77 20.87
CA ALA A 3 -46.39 6.37 20.35
C ALA A 3 -45.20 6.06 21.27
N PRO A 4 -43.97 5.94 20.75
CA PRO A 4 -42.76 5.90 21.58
C PRO A 4 -42.19 7.30 21.80
N ALA A 5 -41.80 7.52 23.05
CA ALA A 5 -41.23 8.74 23.58
C ALA A 5 -39.85 9.07 23.01
N ARG A 6 -39.69 10.31 22.60
CA ARG A 6 -38.37 10.95 22.29
C ARG A 6 -37.63 11.19 23.61
N ARG A 7 -36.42 10.67 23.74
CA ARG A 7 -35.46 11.11 24.77
C ARG A 7 -34.43 12.05 24.10
N LEU A 8 -34.50 13.31 24.48
CA LEU A 8 -33.50 14.34 24.24
C LEU A 8 -32.27 14.04 25.11
N LEU A 9 -31.12 13.96 24.50
CA LEU A 9 -29.80 13.99 25.17
C LEU A 9 -29.40 15.46 25.34
N GLY A 10 -29.43 15.96 26.59
CA GLY A 10 -28.94 17.29 26.92
C GLY A 10 -27.42 17.31 26.99
N VAL A 11 -26.80 18.20 26.21
CA VAL A 11 -25.38 18.53 26.27
C VAL A 11 -25.20 19.55 27.40
N LEU A 12 -24.51 19.18 28.47
CA LEU A 12 -24.05 20.10 29.51
C LEU A 12 -22.82 20.85 29.03
N LEU A 13 -22.93 22.13 28.73
CA LEU A 13 -21.86 23.08 28.61
C LEU A 13 -21.45 23.55 30.01
N LEU A 14 -20.29 23.11 30.50
CA LEU A 14 -19.62 23.71 31.66
C LEU A 14 -18.81 24.92 31.20
N ALA A 15 -19.26 26.11 31.63
CA ALA A 15 -18.50 27.33 31.49
C ALA A 15 -17.35 27.36 32.52
N ALA A 16 -16.13 27.41 32.08
CA ALA A 16 -14.94 27.65 32.90
C ALA A 16 -14.60 29.14 32.88
N ALA A 17 -14.38 29.72 34.08
CA ALA A 17 -13.94 31.08 34.25
C ALA A 17 -12.48 31.34 33.78
N PRO A 18 -12.12 32.56 33.38
CA PRO A 18 -10.77 32.83 32.83
C PRO A 18 -9.74 32.90 33.96
N ALA A 19 -8.76 31.99 33.91
CA ALA A 19 -7.52 32.11 34.65
C ALA A 19 -6.55 32.99 33.84
N GLY A 20 -5.76 33.82 34.52
CA GLY A 20 -4.94 34.87 34.01
C GLY A 20 -4.07 34.52 32.81
N ALA A 21 -3.97 35.45 31.88
CA ALA A 21 -3.18 35.33 30.66
C ALA A 21 -1.68 35.32 31.02
N GLN A 22 -1.07 34.12 30.95
CA GLN A 22 0.38 34.02 30.69
C GLN A 22 0.60 34.25 29.19
N GLU A 23 1.59 35.04 28.84
CA GLU A 23 2.03 35.18 27.45
C GLU A 23 2.25 33.80 26.83
N PRO A 24 1.74 33.55 25.63
CA PRO A 24 1.93 32.26 24.99
C PRO A 24 3.43 32.06 24.72
N GLU A 25 4.01 31.04 25.34
CA GLU A 25 5.32 30.53 24.91
C GLU A 25 5.23 30.23 23.40
N PRO A 26 6.27 30.61 22.62
CA PRO A 26 6.29 30.31 21.18
C PRO A 26 6.10 28.79 21.00
N PRO A 27 5.28 28.38 20.03
CA PRO A 27 5.01 26.95 19.80
C PRO A 27 6.34 26.20 19.68
N ALA A 28 6.50 25.17 20.49
CA ALA A 28 7.69 24.34 20.48
C ALA A 28 7.97 23.91 19.03
N ARG A 29 9.11 24.32 18.47
CA ARG A 29 9.56 23.82 17.18
C ARG A 29 9.74 22.32 17.35
N LEU A 30 8.85 21.53 16.71
CA LEU A 30 9.04 20.09 16.63
C LEU A 30 10.39 19.82 15.97
N GLU A 31 11.08 18.79 16.45
CA GLU A 31 12.26 18.29 15.76
C GLU A 31 11.90 18.00 14.30
N PRO A 32 12.75 18.40 13.34
CA PRO A 32 12.46 18.20 11.94
C PRO A 32 12.38 16.70 11.64
N VAL A 33 11.21 16.25 11.16
CA VAL A 33 11.00 14.87 10.75
C VAL A 33 11.95 14.55 9.60
N VAL A 34 12.80 13.53 9.80
CA VAL A 34 13.75 13.05 8.78
C VAL A 34 13.08 11.98 7.96
N VAL A 35 13.23 12.04 6.65
CA VAL A 35 12.74 11.03 5.69
C VAL A 35 13.88 10.35 4.97
N THR A 36 13.68 9.07 4.66
CA THR A 36 14.66 8.18 4.03
C THR A 36 14.17 7.59 2.71
N ALA A 37 12.89 7.79 2.39
CA ALA A 37 12.27 7.25 1.16
C ALA A 37 12.89 7.79 -0.15
N THR A 38 13.74 8.82 -0.06
CA THR A 38 14.57 9.35 -1.16
C THR A 38 15.96 8.72 -1.23
N ARG A 39 16.22 7.68 -0.45
CA ARG A 39 17.55 7.05 -0.19
C ARG A 39 18.57 7.96 0.51
N LEU A 40 18.22 9.19 0.84
CA LEU A 40 19.03 10.12 1.63
C LEU A 40 18.26 10.54 2.87
N GLU A 41 18.95 10.71 3.98
CA GLU A 41 18.35 11.29 5.18
C GLU A 41 18.23 12.81 5.00
N GLN A 42 17.01 13.29 4.81
CA GLN A 42 16.69 14.70 4.62
C GLN A 42 15.52 15.09 5.53
N LYS A 43 15.43 16.36 5.91
CA LYS A 43 14.22 16.86 6.55
C LYS A 43 13.05 16.80 5.55
N ALA A 44 11.88 16.44 6.01
CA ALA A 44 10.70 16.32 5.12
C ALA A 44 10.41 17.61 4.34
N GLY A 45 10.71 18.79 4.94
CA GLY A 45 10.58 20.08 4.28
C GLY A 45 11.62 20.39 3.21
N ASP A 46 12.75 19.69 3.23
CA ASP A 46 13.86 19.87 2.28
C ASP A 46 13.79 18.89 1.11
N VAL A 47 12.78 18.04 1.05
CA VAL A 47 12.57 17.11 -0.07
C VAL A 47 11.75 17.78 -1.17
N PRO A 48 12.29 17.90 -2.40
CA PRO A 48 11.56 18.51 -3.52
C PRO A 48 10.55 17.49 -4.15
N ALA A 49 9.64 16.99 -3.31
CA ALA A 49 8.54 16.10 -3.67
C ALA A 49 7.38 16.25 -2.67
N SER A 50 6.22 15.71 -3.00
CA SER A 50 5.10 15.60 -2.05
C SER A 50 5.35 14.46 -1.07
N VAL A 51 5.64 14.79 0.18
CA VAL A 51 5.92 13.84 1.26
C VAL A 51 4.87 13.96 2.35
N THR A 52 4.31 12.81 2.76
CA THR A 52 3.48 12.69 3.98
C THR A 52 4.19 11.74 4.93
N VAL A 53 4.31 12.13 6.19
CA VAL A 53 4.91 11.30 7.24
C VAL A 53 3.86 11.04 8.31
N LEU A 54 3.65 9.76 8.63
CA LEU A 54 2.87 9.31 9.76
C LEU A 54 3.84 8.88 10.85
N THR A 55 3.82 9.61 11.94
CA THR A 55 4.69 9.33 13.10
C THR A 55 4.15 8.15 13.90
N ARG A 56 4.96 7.62 14.81
CA ARG A 56 4.54 6.58 15.75
C ARG A 56 3.26 6.94 16.50
N ASP A 57 3.12 8.21 16.91
CA ASP A 57 1.91 8.65 17.60
C ASP A 57 0.71 8.68 16.65
N ASP A 58 0.87 9.08 15.38
CA ASP A 58 -0.20 9.02 14.38
C ASP A 58 -0.66 7.59 14.13
N VAL A 59 0.27 6.62 14.11
CA VAL A 59 -0.02 5.18 14.00
C VAL A 59 -0.75 4.66 15.24
N ARG A 60 -0.23 4.98 16.43
CA ARG A 60 -0.72 4.49 17.73
C ARG A 60 -2.13 5.00 18.07
N GLU A 61 -2.44 6.25 17.68
CA GLU A 61 -3.67 6.95 17.98
C GLU A 61 -4.69 6.88 16.82
N SER A 62 -4.45 5.98 15.86
CA SER A 62 -5.37 5.70 14.76
C SER A 62 -6.43 4.67 15.14
N PRO A 63 -7.68 4.82 14.67
CA PRO A 63 -8.68 3.76 14.74
C PRO A 63 -8.33 2.54 13.89
N SER A 64 -7.45 2.68 12.89
CA SER A 64 -7.08 1.64 11.92
C SER A 64 -6.44 0.43 12.59
N GLN A 65 -6.73 -0.77 12.08
CA GLN A 65 -6.18 -2.02 12.58
C GLN A 65 -5.05 -2.56 11.70
N THR A 66 -4.98 -2.10 10.45
CA THR A 66 -4.01 -2.55 9.45
C THR A 66 -3.30 -1.37 8.81
N LEU A 67 -2.12 -1.63 8.22
CA LEU A 67 -1.31 -0.59 7.59
C LEU A 67 -2.01 0.05 6.37
N ASP A 68 -2.74 -0.73 5.57
CA ASP A 68 -3.49 -0.19 4.42
C ASP A 68 -4.64 0.73 4.86
N ASP A 69 -5.36 0.40 5.93
CA ASP A 69 -6.40 1.27 6.46
C ASP A 69 -5.82 2.56 7.04
N LEU A 70 -4.66 2.48 7.72
CA LEU A 70 -3.91 3.65 8.16
C LEU A 70 -3.50 4.55 6.98
N LEU A 71 -3.01 3.97 5.88
CA LEU A 71 -2.58 4.71 4.70
C LEU A 71 -3.72 5.40 3.94
N ARG A 72 -4.98 5.01 4.15
CA ARG A 72 -6.15 5.67 3.53
C ARG A 72 -6.34 7.12 3.96
N GLN A 73 -5.69 7.57 5.04
CA GLN A 73 -5.68 8.98 5.40
C GLN A 73 -4.69 9.80 4.55
N VAL A 74 -3.77 9.15 3.81
CA VAL A 74 -2.81 9.81 2.94
C VAL A 74 -3.49 10.20 1.63
N PRO A 75 -3.41 11.46 1.19
CA PRO A 75 -3.98 11.89 -0.09
C PRO A 75 -3.45 11.05 -1.25
N GLY A 76 -4.36 10.58 -2.07
CA GLY A 76 -4.00 9.82 -3.28
C GLY A 76 -3.64 8.36 -3.06
N PHE A 77 -3.62 7.84 -1.84
CA PHE A 77 -3.53 6.41 -1.61
C PHE A 77 -4.85 5.74 -2.01
N SER A 78 -4.77 4.73 -2.87
CA SER A 78 -5.95 4.01 -3.38
C SER A 78 -5.65 2.53 -3.52
N LEU A 79 -6.41 1.69 -2.81
CA LEU A 79 -6.42 0.24 -3.00
C LEU A 79 -7.24 -0.14 -4.23
N PHE A 80 -6.80 -1.17 -4.92
CA PHE A 80 -7.63 -1.86 -5.90
C PHE A 80 -8.87 -2.44 -5.18
N ARG A 81 -10.07 -2.13 -5.60
CA ARG A 81 -11.35 -2.55 -5.01
C ARG A 81 -11.71 -1.97 -3.64
N ARG A 82 -11.01 -0.98 -3.10
CA ARG A 82 -11.39 -0.28 -1.85
C ARG A 82 -11.59 -1.19 -0.62
N THR A 83 -11.24 -2.47 -0.67
CA THR A 83 -11.46 -3.44 0.41
C THR A 83 -10.28 -3.44 1.35
N SER A 84 -10.55 -3.43 2.67
CA SER A 84 -9.53 -3.58 3.71
C SER A 84 -8.84 -4.95 3.61
N SER A 85 -7.54 -5.00 3.94
CA SER A 85 -6.79 -6.24 4.06
C SER A 85 -7.34 -7.18 5.14
N VAL A 86 -8.18 -6.69 6.04
CA VAL A 86 -8.87 -7.50 7.06
C VAL A 86 -9.68 -8.64 6.42
N VAL A 87 -10.41 -8.36 5.32
CA VAL A 87 -11.24 -9.36 4.62
C VAL A 87 -10.96 -9.43 3.11
N GLY A 88 -10.09 -8.57 2.60
CA GLY A 88 -9.77 -8.51 1.17
C GLY A 88 -8.92 -9.69 0.72
N HIS A 89 -9.28 -10.30 -0.41
CA HIS A 89 -8.45 -11.34 -1.01
C HIS A 89 -7.03 -10.80 -1.29
N PRO A 90 -5.93 -11.46 -0.91
CA PRO A 90 -4.57 -10.95 -1.02
C PRO A 90 -4.21 -10.43 -2.41
N THR A 91 -4.59 -11.14 -3.47
CA THR A 91 -4.28 -10.74 -4.86
C THR A 91 -5.01 -9.48 -5.34
N THR A 92 -5.92 -8.92 -4.52
CA THR A 92 -6.59 -7.63 -4.78
C THR A 92 -6.01 -6.48 -3.96
N GLN A 93 -4.94 -6.71 -3.20
CA GLN A 93 -4.33 -5.74 -2.29
C GLN A 93 -3.21 -4.91 -2.94
N GLY A 94 -3.22 -4.81 -4.26
CA GLY A 94 -2.42 -3.82 -4.97
C GLY A 94 -2.93 -2.40 -4.71
N PHE A 95 -2.04 -1.43 -4.81
CA PHE A 95 -2.38 -0.04 -4.58
C PHE A 95 -1.68 0.89 -5.58
N SER A 96 -2.16 2.12 -5.63
CA SER A 96 -1.54 3.19 -6.39
C SER A 96 -1.57 4.50 -5.61
N LEU A 97 -0.71 5.43 -6.00
CA LEU A 97 -0.72 6.80 -5.54
C LEU A 97 -1.18 7.71 -6.68
N ARG A 98 -1.89 8.80 -6.36
CA ARG A 98 -2.38 9.80 -7.34
C ARG A 98 -3.20 9.22 -8.50
N GLY A 99 -3.89 8.11 -8.28
CA GLY A 99 -4.80 7.57 -9.29
C GLY A 99 -4.12 6.99 -10.54
N ILE A 100 -2.87 6.52 -10.45
CA ILE A 100 -2.18 5.84 -11.56
C ILE A 100 -2.82 4.47 -11.86
N GLY A 101 -4.11 4.32 -11.66
CA GLY A 101 -4.93 3.17 -11.96
C GLY A 101 -4.50 1.92 -11.16
N PRO A 102 -5.13 1.65 -10.01
CA PRO A 102 -4.81 0.43 -9.27
C PRO A 102 -5.19 -0.81 -10.08
N SER A 103 -4.39 -1.86 -9.92
CA SER A 103 -4.74 -3.21 -10.34
C SER A 103 -4.43 -4.16 -9.19
N GLY A 104 -4.59 -5.46 -9.35
CA GLY A 104 -4.08 -6.41 -8.36
C GLY A 104 -2.59 -6.19 -8.05
N THR A 105 -1.82 -5.76 -9.04
CA THR A 105 -0.41 -5.37 -8.92
C THR A 105 -0.27 -3.91 -8.50
N SER A 106 0.60 -3.60 -7.55
CA SER A 106 0.87 -2.25 -7.10
C SER A 106 1.65 -1.43 -8.14
N ARG A 107 1.39 -0.13 -8.20
CA ARG A 107 2.14 0.85 -9.00
C ARG A 107 2.96 1.82 -8.15
N ALA A 108 3.14 1.47 -6.89
CA ALA A 108 4.08 2.11 -6.00
C ALA A 108 4.84 1.04 -5.21
N LEU A 109 6.05 1.37 -4.77
CA LEU A 109 6.92 0.47 -4.02
C LEU A 109 6.61 0.59 -2.53
N VAL A 110 6.50 -0.54 -1.83
CA VAL A 110 6.44 -0.59 -0.37
C VAL A 110 7.71 -1.22 0.15
N LEU A 111 8.31 -0.57 1.15
CA LEU A 111 9.54 -1.01 1.79
C LEU A 111 9.33 -1.13 3.30
N LEU A 112 9.94 -2.13 3.91
CA LEU A 112 10.17 -2.20 5.35
C LEU A 112 11.67 -2.13 5.60
N ASP A 113 12.13 -1.03 6.21
CA ASP A 113 13.56 -0.78 6.43
C ASP A 113 14.43 -0.93 5.16
N GLY A 114 13.90 -0.54 3.99
CA GLY A 114 14.58 -0.64 2.69
C GLY A 114 14.47 -2.01 2.01
N VAL A 115 13.73 -2.97 2.58
CA VAL A 115 13.45 -4.29 1.97
C VAL A 115 12.08 -4.27 1.32
N PRO A 116 11.94 -4.64 0.03
CA PRO A 116 10.65 -4.63 -0.68
C PRO A 116 9.63 -5.61 -0.08
N LEU A 117 8.40 -5.11 0.17
CA LEU A 117 7.25 -5.89 0.63
C LEU A 117 6.26 -6.25 -0.49
N ASN A 118 6.40 -5.66 -1.67
CA ASN A 118 5.59 -6.05 -2.83
C ASN A 118 5.82 -7.53 -3.14
N ASP A 119 4.73 -8.28 -3.22
CA ASP A 119 4.75 -9.71 -3.57
C ASP A 119 5.62 -9.97 -4.79
N PRO A 120 6.57 -10.89 -4.74
CA PRO A 120 7.51 -11.09 -5.84
C PRO A 120 6.86 -11.67 -7.11
N PHE A 121 5.80 -12.47 -6.98
CA PHE A 121 5.10 -13.09 -8.10
C PHE A 121 4.04 -12.18 -8.72
N GLY A 122 3.28 -11.45 -7.89
CA GLY A 122 2.09 -10.71 -8.34
C GLY A 122 2.10 -9.21 -8.05
N GLY A 123 3.00 -8.70 -7.21
CA GLY A 123 3.16 -7.27 -6.94
C GLY A 123 2.10 -6.64 -6.02
N TRP A 124 1.19 -7.42 -5.43
CA TRP A 124 0.32 -6.93 -4.35
C TRP A 124 1.09 -6.79 -3.03
N VAL A 125 0.43 -6.39 -1.96
CA VAL A 125 1.06 -6.23 -0.63
C VAL A 125 0.26 -6.99 0.41
N TYR A 126 0.91 -7.81 1.20
CA TYR A 126 0.34 -8.42 2.40
C TYR A 126 0.46 -7.42 3.55
N TRP A 127 -0.53 -6.53 3.68
CA TRP A 127 -0.48 -5.42 4.64
C TRP A 127 -0.45 -5.88 6.09
N ASN A 128 -1.12 -7.01 6.39
CA ASN A 128 -1.16 -7.63 7.71
C ASN A 128 0.20 -8.16 8.18
N ARG A 129 1.16 -8.31 7.25
CA ARG A 129 2.54 -8.71 7.55
C ARG A 129 3.30 -7.70 8.41
N VAL A 130 2.80 -6.48 8.52
CA VAL A 130 3.44 -5.38 9.25
C VAL A 130 2.53 -4.97 10.41
N PRO A 131 2.71 -5.51 11.63
CA PRO A 131 1.96 -5.11 12.80
C PRO A 131 2.21 -3.64 13.14
N LEU A 132 1.15 -2.91 13.49
CA LEU A 132 1.24 -1.48 13.74
C LEU A 132 2.09 -1.13 14.98
N LEU A 133 2.18 -2.04 15.98
CA LEU A 133 2.95 -1.82 17.21
C LEU A 133 4.45 -1.66 16.94
N GLY A 134 4.99 -2.37 15.94
CA GLY A 134 6.40 -2.33 15.55
C GLY A 134 6.78 -1.16 14.64
N ILE A 135 5.84 -0.31 14.24
CA ILE A 135 6.11 0.82 13.36
C ILE A 135 6.61 2.02 14.15
N GLU A 136 7.71 2.62 13.71
CA GLU A 136 8.21 3.91 14.19
C GLU A 136 7.69 5.06 13.33
N GLN A 137 7.68 4.88 12.01
CA GLN A 137 7.30 5.93 11.06
C GLN A 137 6.89 5.30 9.73
N VAL A 138 5.92 5.93 9.06
CA VAL A 138 5.58 5.61 7.68
C VAL A 138 5.76 6.86 6.81
N GLU A 139 6.60 6.75 5.80
CA GLU A 139 6.89 7.82 4.85
C GLU A 139 6.22 7.50 3.51
N VAL A 140 5.46 8.44 2.96
CA VAL A 140 4.83 8.31 1.65
C VAL A 140 5.34 9.42 0.75
N VAL A 141 6.19 9.06 -0.22
CA VAL A 141 6.69 9.97 -1.26
C VAL A 141 5.90 9.72 -2.53
N ARG A 142 5.18 10.74 -2.99
CA ARG A 142 4.35 10.68 -4.20
C ARG A 142 5.12 11.22 -5.41
N GLY A 143 4.77 10.74 -6.60
CA GLY A 143 5.49 11.00 -7.84
C GLY A 143 6.56 9.96 -8.14
N GLY A 144 7.14 9.98 -9.33
CA GLY A 144 8.09 8.95 -9.78
C GLY A 144 9.33 8.82 -8.88
N GLY A 145 9.51 7.67 -8.26
CA GLY A 145 10.66 7.31 -7.41
C GLY A 145 11.67 6.39 -8.09
N SER A 146 11.44 6.02 -9.36
CA SER A 146 12.27 5.02 -10.05
C SER A 146 13.72 5.45 -10.27
N SER A 147 14.02 6.76 -10.27
CA SER A 147 15.39 7.27 -10.42
C SER A 147 16.36 6.80 -9.32
N VAL A 148 15.84 6.35 -8.19
CA VAL A 148 16.66 5.81 -7.09
C VAL A 148 16.22 4.40 -6.66
N TRP A 149 14.93 4.03 -6.80
CA TRP A 149 14.38 2.76 -6.34
C TRP A 149 14.08 1.76 -7.48
N GLY A 150 14.09 2.20 -8.75
CA GLY A 150 13.83 1.34 -9.91
C GLY A 150 12.39 0.85 -9.98
N ASN A 151 12.22 -0.45 -10.21
CA ASN A 151 10.94 -1.10 -10.42
C ASN A 151 9.94 -0.90 -9.26
N TYR A 152 8.66 -0.83 -9.58
CA TYR A 152 7.51 -0.51 -8.73
C TYR A 152 7.43 0.95 -8.26
N ALA A 153 8.51 1.71 -8.18
CA ALA A 153 8.46 3.11 -7.77
C ALA A 153 7.89 4.03 -8.88
N LEU A 154 6.96 3.53 -9.70
CA LEU A 154 6.32 4.24 -10.81
C LEU A 154 5.56 5.47 -10.32
N GLY A 155 4.68 5.31 -9.34
CA GLY A 155 3.82 6.37 -8.79
C GLY A 155 4.28 6.90 -7.43
N GLY A 156 5.31 6.30 -6.84
CA GLY A 156 5.85 6.70 -5.54
C GLY A 156 6.40 5.56 -4.71
N VAL A 157 6.74 5.89 -3.47
CA VAL A 157 7.34 4.98 -2.50
C VAL A 157 6.64 5.13 -1.15
N VAL A 158 6.28 4.01 -0.53
CA VAL A 158 5.88 3.93 0.88
C VAL A 158 7.01 3.24 1.63
N GLN A 159 7.69 3.97 2.49
CA GLN A 159 8.75 3.45 3.36
C GLN A 159 8.19 3.28 4.77
N VAL A 160 8.14 2.07 5.26
CA VAL A 160 7.85 1.77 6.65
C VAL A 160 9.17 1.60 7.39
N LEU A 161 9.36 2.37 8.43
CA LEU A 161 10.49 2.24 9.34
C LEU A 161 10.03 1.50 10.59
N GLY A 162 10.68 0.37 10.88
CA GLY A 162 10.47 -0.39 12.08
C GLY A 162 11.09 0.30 13.30
N ARG A 163 10.52 0.05 14.47
CA ARG A 163 11.09 0.52 15.75
C ARG A 163 12.52 0.03 15.93
N ARG A 164 13.33 0.91 16.52
CA ARG A 164 14.72 0.58 16.86
C ARG A 164 14.81 0.28 18.35
N PRO A 165 15.56 -0.75 18.72
CA PRO A 165 15.78 -1.10 20.13
C PRO A 165 16.78 -0.13 20.77
N THR A 166 16.33 1.04 21.21
CA THR A 166 17.18 2.07 21.84
C THR A 166 17.38 1.83 23.32
N GLU A 167 16.42 1.17 23.96
CA GLU A 167 16.43 0.87 25.40
C GLU A 167 15.78 -0.50 25.65
N ARG A 168 15.99 -1.04 26.86
CA ARG A 168 15.29 -2.23 27.31
C ARG A 168 13.85 -1.90 27.60
N GLY A 169 12.92 -2.72 27.13
CA GLY A 169 11.50 -2.54 27.39
C GLY A 169 10.64 -3.64 26.79
N ALA A 170 9.38 -3.66 27.20
CA ALA A 170 8.38 -4.54 26.64
C ALA A 170 7.05 -3.80 26.49
N THR A 171 6.33 -4.04 25.42
CA THR A 171 4.98 -3.53 25.20
C THR A 171 4.07 -4.69 24.82
N LEU A 172 2.99 -4.89 25.58
CA LEU A 172 1.91 -5.81 25.26
C LEU A 172 0.67 -4.98 24.91
N GLU A 173 0.08 -5.23 23.76
CA GLU A 173 -1.21 -4.66 23.36
C GLU A 173 -2.21 -5.77 23.11
N ALA A 174 -3.41 -5.66 23.73
CA ALA A 174 -4.49 -6.60 23.54
C ALA A 174 -5.79 -5.84 23.29
N SER A 175 -6.57 -6.24 22.29
CA SER A 175 -7.89 -5.68 22.02
C SER A 175 -8.88 -6.76 21.60
N TYR A 176 -10.16 -6.46 21.84
CA TYR A 176 -11.29 -7.26 21.39
C TYR A 176 -12.40 -6.34 20.88
N GLY A 177 -13.17 -6.80 19.91
CA GLY A 177 -14.19 -5.98 19.28
C GLY A 177 -15.31 -6.77 18.61
N THR A 178 -16.14 -6.02 17.88
CA THR A 178 -17.22 -6.60 17.06
C THR A 178 -16.66 -7.57 16.01
N GLN A 179 -17.52 -8.41 15.44
CA GLN A 179 -17.17 -9.51 14.53
C GLN A 179 -16.17 -10.50 15.13
N ASP A 180 -16.25 -10.73 16.45
CA ASP A 180 -15.32 -11.59 17.20
C ASP A 180 -13.83 -11.29 16.90
N THR A 181 -13.55 -9.98 16.69
CA THR A 181 -12.19 -9.56 16.32
C THR A 181 -11.31 -9.46 17.55
N SER A 182 -10.21 -10.19 17.56
CA SER A 182 -9.18 -10.12 18.60
C SER A 182 -7.80 -9.79 17.99
N ASN A 183 -7.03 -8.96 18.70
CA ASN A 183 -5.66 -8.62 18.33
C ASN A 183 -4.77 -8.67 19.57
N LEU A 184 -3.67 -9.41 19.48
CA LEU A 184 -2.66 -9.52 20.54
C LEU A 184 -1.30 -9.26 19.93
N SER A 185 -0.61 -8.23 20.42
CA SER A 185 0.75 -7.86 19.97
C SER A 185 1.68 -7.76 21.16
N LEU A 186 2.86 -8.34 21.04
CA LEU A 186 3.96 -8.23 22.00
C LEU A 186 5.20 -7.72 21.27
N LEU A 187 5.83 -6.69 21.83
CA LEU A 187 7.10 -6.17 21.36
C LEU A 187 8.07 -6.09 22.55
N VAL A 188 9.24 -6.68 22.39
CA VAL A 188 10.30 -6.68 23.41
C VAL A 188 11.57 -6.12 22.80
N THR A 189 12.22 -5.23 23.55
CA THR A 189 13.52 -4.67 23.18
C THR A 189 14.54 -4.95 24.28
N GLU A 190 15.78 -5.24 23.89
CA GLU A 190 16.88 -5.47 24.81
C GLU A 190 18.16 -4.79 24.30
N THR A 191 18.99 -4.36 25.22
CA THR A 191 20.31 -3.76 24.94
C THR A 191 21.39 -4.50 25.73
N ALA A 192 22.32 -5.13 25.02
CA ALA A 192 23.39 -5.93 25.63
C ALA A 192 24.76 -5.57 25.02
N GLY A 193 25.49 -4.67 25.67
CA GLY A 193 26.74 -4.13 25.13
C GLY A 193 26.56 -3.46 23.78
N PRO A 194 27.25 -3.91 22.72
CA PRO A 194 27.10 -3.36 21.38
C PRO A 194 25.84 -3.86 20.64
N PHE A 195 25.14 -4.84 21.21
CA PHE A 195 23.96 -5.43 20.57
C PHE A 195 22.68 -4.73 20.99
N ARG A 196 21.76 -4.62 20.04
CA ARG A 196 20.39 -4.16 20.21
C ARG A 196 19.48 -5.22 19.60
N ILE A 197 18.48 -5.65 20.35
CA ILE A 197 17.59 -6.75 19.96
C ILE A 197 16.15 -6.28 20.05
N LEU A 198 15.37 -6.57 19.01
CA LEU A 198 13.92 -6.39 19.00
C LEU A 198 13.28 -7.69 18.57
N LEU A 199 12.27 -8.11 19.32
CA LEU A 199 11.37 -9.21 18.97
C LEU A 199 9.94 -8.70 18.99
N GLU A 200 9.16 -9.04 17.99
CA GLU A 200 7.75 -8.72 17.90
C GLU A 200 6.94 -9.95 17.51
N GLY A 201 5.83 -10.17 18.17
CA GLY A 201 4.84 -11.18 17.82
C GLY A 201 3.45 -10.53 17.72
N ASN A 202 2.68 -10.93 16.73
CA ASN A 202 1.29 -10.52 16.58
C ASN A 202 0.43 -11.72 16.22
N ARG A 203 -0.75 -11.81 16.84
CA ARG A 203 -1.85 -12.66 16.43
C ARG A 203 -3.11 -11.81 16.26
N TYR A 204 -3.71 -11.93 15.11
CA TYR A 204 -4.98 -11.28 14.77
C TYR A 204 -5.98 -12.33 14.29
N GLU A 205 -7.23 -12.19 14.70
CA GLU A 205 -8.33 -13.06 14.31
C GLU A 205 -9.60 -12.25 14.20
N THR A 206 -10.41 -12.49 13.19
CA THR A 206 -11.74 -11.89 13.01
C THR A 206 -12.69 -12.88 12.39
N GLY A 207 -13.91 -12.97 12.94
CA GLY A 207 -15.04 -13.64 12.30
C GLY A 207 -15.56 -12.88 11.07
N GLY A 208 -15.07 -11.66 10.84
CA GLY A 208 -15.35 -10.89 9.64
C GLY A 208 -16.81 -10.49 9.45
N TYR A 209 -17.19 -10.34 8.19
CA TYR A 209 -18.54 -9.93 7.82
C TYR A 209 -18.89 -10.39 6.40
N PRO A 210 -20.20 -10.49 6.03
CA PRO A 210 -20.59 -10.86 4.68
C PRO A 210 -20.22 -9.77 3.70
N ILE A 211 -19.32 -10.08 2.76
CA ILE A 211 -18.81 -9.11 1.77
C ILE A 211 -19.81 -8.77 0.66
N VAL A 212 -20.90 -9.52 0.50
CA VAL A 212 -21.94 -9.26 -0.47
C VAL A 212 -23.07 -8.47 0.16
N LYS A 213 -23.61 -7.48 -0.57
CA LYS A 213 -24.75 -6.67 -0.11
C LYS A 213 -25.96 -7.57 0.19
N GLU A 214 -26.64 -7.37 1.32
CA GLU A 214 -27.73 -8.19 1.82
C GLU A 214 -28.79 -8.54 0.75
N SER A 215 -29.23 -7.55 -0.04
CA SER A 215 -30.22 -7.75 -1.11
C SER A 215 -29.74 -8.60 -2.29
N ARG A 216 -28.48 -9.05 -2.28
CA ARG A 216 -27.84 -9.88 -3.31
C ARG A 216 -27.24 -11.17 -2.78
N ARG A 217 -27.47 -11.47 -1.49
CA ARG A 217 -26.98 -12.71 -0.84
C ARG A 217 -27.88 -13.89 -1.18
N GLY A 218 -27.25 -15.06 -1.25
CA GLY A 218 -27.88 -16.36 -1.29
C GLY A 218 -27.31 -17.25 -0.17
N ARG A 219 -27.56 -18.58 -0.26
CA ARG A 219 -27.14 -19.52 0.78
C ARG A 219 -25.63 -19.71 0.93
N ILE A 220 -24.87 -19.40 -0.12
CA ILE A 220 -23.40 -19.54 -0.11
C ILE A 220 -22.69 -18.33 0.50
N ASP A 221 -23.40 -17.23 0.76
CA ASP A 221 -22.78 -16.04 1.33
C ASP A 221 -22.62 -16.17 2.86
N VAL A 222 -21.40 -16.34 3.28
CA VAL A 222 -20.96 -16.44 4.68
C VAL A 222 -20.03 -15.28 5.01
N ASP A 223 -19.66 -15.14 6.25
CA ASP A 223 -18.71 -14.12 6.70
C ASP A 223 -17.31 -14.37 6.10
N ALA A 224 -16.61 -13.30 5.79
CA ALA A 224 -15.24 -13.38 5.30
C ALA A 224 -14.29 -13.30 6.52
N GLU A 225 -13.85 -14.45 6.97
CA GLU A 225 -13.00 -14.61 8.16
C GLU A 225 -11.53 -14.49 7.80
N SER A 226 -10.71 -14.07 8.76
CA SER A 226 -9.25 -14.16 8.62
C SER A 226 -8.55 -14.34 9.96
N THR A 227 -7.47 -15.13 9.95
CA THR A 227 -6.55 -15.29 11.07
C THR A 227 -5.14 -15.14 10.53
N HIS A 228 -4.29 -14.38 11.23
CA HIS A 228 -2.88 -14.31 10.88
C HIS A 228 -1.96 -14.24 12.09
N HIS A 229 -0.73 -14.69 11.86
CA HIS A 229 0.36 -14.67 12.82
C HIS A 229 1.57 -13.99 12.19
N VAL A 230 2.20 -13.09 12.94
CA VAL A 230 3.44 -12.44 12.51
C VAL A 230 4.50 -12.59 13.58
N PHE A 231 5.70 -12.90 13.14
CA PHE A 231 6.91 -12.88 13.97
C PHE A 231 7.97 -12.02 13.30
N ASN A 232 8.43 -11.00 14.00
CA ASN A 232 9.53 -10.14 13.59
C ASN A 232 10.69 -10.25 14.58
N GLY A 233 11.90 -10.35 14.06
CA GLY A 233 13.12 -10.29 14.85
C GLY A 233 14.12 -9.35 14.20
N ARG A 234 14.82 -8.57 15.01
CA ARG A 234 15.92 -7.72 14.58
C ARG A 234 17.04 -7.70 15.60
N VAL A 235 18.25 -7.86 15.12
CA VAL A 235 19.48 -7.70 15.92
C VAL A 235 20.34 -6.64 15.24
N GLU A 236 20.80 -5.65 15.98
CA GLU A 236 21.73 -4.63 15.52
C GLU A 236 23.04 -4.76 16.30
N LEU A 237 24.16 -4.67 15.59
CA LEU A 237 25.52 -4.60 16.13
C LEU A 237 26.07 -3.20 15.88
N HIS A 238 26.20 -2.42 16.94
CA HIS A 238 26.91 -1.13 16.94
C HIS A 238 28.41 -1.37 17.15
N ALA A 239 29.12 -1.80 16.10
CA ALA A 239 30.51 -2.20 16.17
C ALA A 239 31.45 -1.02 16.49
N SER A 240 31.10 0.18 16.03
CA SER A 240 31.77 1.44 16.35
C SER A 240 30.82 2.63 16.10
N PRO A 241 31.16 3.87 16.48
CA PRO A 241 30.34 5.06 16.15
C PRO A 241 30.07 5.23 14.66
N GLY A 242 30.93 4.69 13.79
CA GLY A 242 30.79 4.76 12.32
C GLY A 242 30.32 3.47 11.67
N ALA A 243 30.07 2.39 12.42
CA ALA A 243 29.71 1.09 11.84
C ALA A 243 28.58 0.42 12.60
N THR A 244 27.45 0.27 11.94
CA THR A 244 26.30 -0.46 12.44
C THR A 244 25.89 -1.53 11.42
N PHE A 245 25.73 -2.76 11.87
CA PHE A 245 25.23 -3.87 11.07
C PHE A 245 23.93 -4.39 11.69
N TRP A 246 23.07 -4.97 10.88
CA TRP A 246 21.83 -5.54 11.35
C TRP A 246 21.45 -6.81 10.60
N ALA A 247 20.76 -7.69 11.30
CA ALA A 247 20.05 -8.83 10.74
C ALA A 247 18.59 -8.75 11.15
N SER A 248 17.68 -9.07 10.25
CA SER A 248 16.24 -9.14 10.55
C SER A 248 15.60 -10.34 9.91
N GLY A 249 14.53 -10.83 10.53
CA GLY A 249 13.66 -11.87 10.02
C GLY A 249 12.20 -11.46 10.21
N ASN A 250 11.36 -11.83 9.25
CA ASN A 250 9.92 -11.73 9.32
C ASN A 250 9.33 -13.07 8.92
N TYR A 251 8.44 -13.61 9.73
CA TYR A 251 7.58 -14.76 9.40
C TYR A 251 6.14 -14.31 9.42
N TYR A 252 5.36 -14.74 8.44
CA TYR A 252 3.97 -14.43 8.27
C TYR A 252 3.20 -15.67 7.85
N ASP A 253 2.09 -15.92 8.54
CA ASP A 253 1.15 -16.99 8.25
C ASP A 253 -0.28 -16.47 8.32
N GLU A 254 -1.11 -16.76 7.33
CA GLU A 254 -2.47 -16.25 7.23
C GLU A 254 -3.40 -17.29 6.61
N GLU A 255 -4.59 -17.46 7.22
CA GLU A 255 -5.70 -18.26 6.71
C GLU A 255 -6.94 -17.38 6.54
N ARG A 256 -7.73 -17.61 5.46
CA ARG A 256 -8.93 -16.81 5.15
C ARG A 256 -10.05 -17.67 4.56
N LEU A 257 -11.27 -17.29 4.95
CA LEU A 257 -12.50 -17.63 4.24
C LEU A 257 -12.97 -16.36 3.48
N ASN A 258 -13.12 -16.46 2.15
CA ASN A 258 -13.39 -15.29 1.31
C ASN A 258 -14.88 -15.06 1.03
N GLY A 259 -15.74 -15.27 2.03
CA GLY A 259 -17.17 -14.99 1.98
C GLY A 259 -18.03 -16.03 1.28
N THR A 260 -17.46 -17.20 0.90
CA THR A 260 -18.20 -18.39 0.52
C THR A 260 -17.47 -19.67 0.96
N PRO A 261 -18.16 -20.79 1.28
CA PRO A 261 -17.55 -21.95 1.91
C PRO A 261 -16.39 -22.60 1.13
N LEU A 262 -16.41 -22.52 -0.21
CA LEU A 262 -15.38 -23.10 -1.05
C LEU A 262 -14.30 -22.10 -1.52
N GLN A 263 -14.39 -20.81 -1.16
CA GLN A 263 -13.36 -19.82 -1.45
C GLN A 263 -12.49 -19.59 -0.23
N VAL A 264 -11.40 -20.32 -0.16
CA VAL A 264 -10.40 -20.20 0.89
C VAL A 264 -9.07 -19.76 0.31
N ASN A 265 -8.24 -19.11 1.11
CA ASN A 265 -6.83 -18.95 0.81
C ASN A 265 -6.00 -19.01 2.10
N ASP A 266 -4.77 -19.42 1.95
CA ASP A 266 -3.74 -19.40 2.97
C ASP A 266 -2.42 -18.90 2.38
N THR A 267 -1.61 -18.30 3.22
CA THR A 267 -0.31 -17.74 2.82
C THR A 267 0.70 -17.95 3.92
N THR A 268 1.76 -18.68 3.64
CA THR A 268 2.92 -18.76 4.52
C THR A 268 4.11 -18.12 3.85
N SER A 269 4.83 -17.25 4.55
CA SER A 269 5.98 -16.57 3.96
C SER A 269 7.01 -16.14 4.99
N GLY A 270 8.26 -15.99 4.55
CA GLY A 270 9.37 -15.52 5.35
C GLY A 270 10.29 -14.57 4.58
N ILE A 271 10.80 -13.56 5.26
CA ILE A 271 11.90 -12.71 4.79
C ILE A 271 13.05 -12.81 5.78
N ALA A 272 14.25 -13.00 5.27
CA ALA A 272 15.49 -12.80 6.01
C ALA A 272 16.27 -11.66 5.33
N ALA A 273 16.83 -10.75 6.10
CA ALA A 273 17.62 -9.65 5.58
C ALA A 273 18.81 -9.33 6.47
N LEU A 274 19.88 -8.88 5.82
CA LEU A 274 21.11 -8.40 6.44
C LEU A 274 21.44 -7.04 5.85
N GLY A 275 21.95 -6.13 6.66
CA GLY A 275 22.37 -4.84 6.14
C GLY A 275 23.29 -4.09 7.10
N GLY A 276 23.66 -2.90 6.68
CA GLY A 276 24.57 -2.09 7.51
C GLY A 276 24.77 -0.69 6.97
N ARG A 277 25.37 0.09 7.84
CA ARG A 277 25.86 1.46 7.62
C ARG A 277 27.31 1.52 8.05
N LEU A 278 28.14 2.07 7.19
CA LEU A 278 29.57 2.23 7.45
C LEU A 278 30.03 3.62 7.02
N LEU A 279 30.59 4.37 7.94
CA LEU A 279 31.31 5.60 7.65
C LEU A 279 32.78 5.23 7.33
N ALA A 280 33.21 5.51 6.10
CA ALA A 280 34.57 5.20 5.65
C ALA A 280 35.13 6.42 4.89
N GLY A 281 36.21 6.97 5.40
CA GLY A 281 36.73 8.28 4.94
C GLY A 281 35.68 9.36 5.18
N ASP A 282 35.43 10.20 4.18
CA ASP A 282 34.40 11.26 4.24
C ASP A 282 33.06 10.81 3.65
N GLY A 283 32.88 9.51 3.38
CA GLY A 283 31.68 8.95 2.77
C GLY A 283 30.93 7.99 3.66
N GLU A 284 29.67 7.78 3.36
CA GLU A 284 28.80 6.82 4.00
C GLU A 284 28.41 5.73 3.00
N TRP A 285 28.56 4.47 3.44
CA TRP A 285 28.07 3.29 2.76
C TRP A 285 26.87 2.73 3.47
N ARG A 286 25.83 2.40 2.72
CA ARG A 286 24.67 1.67 3.19
C ARG A 286 24.39 0.51 2.25
N PHE A 287 23.99 -0.62 2.81
CA PHE A 287 23.63 -1.80 2.04
C PHE A 287 22.59 -2.64 2.75
N ALA A 288 21.85 -3.42 1.97
CA ALA A 288 21.09 -4.54 2.46
C ALA A 288 21.04 -5.66 1.42
N THR A 289 20.95 -6.90 1.92
CA THR A 289 20.63 -8.08 1.13
C THR A 289 19.44 -8.78 1.78
N TYR A 290 18.62 -9.44 0.98
CA TYR A 290 17.44 -10.13 1.49
C TYR A 290 17.10 -11.35 0.64
N ALA A 291 16.43 -12.31 1.28
CA ALA A 291 15.79 -13.43 0.64
C ALA A 291 14.34 -13.52 1.15
N ASN A 292 13.42 -13.84 0.26
CA ASN A 292 12.01 -14.03 0.56
C ASN A 292 11.57 -15.36 -0.04
N TRP A 293 10.85 -16.17 0.74
CA TRP A 293 10.14 -17.35 0.30
C TRP A 293 8.67 -17.23 0.67
N GLN A 294 7.79 -17.78 -0.16
CA GLN A 294 6.36 -17.69 0.02
C GLN A 294 5.67 -18.87 -0.64
N GLU A 295 4.65 -19.37 0.00
CA GLU A 295 3.64 -20.23 -0.59
C GLU A 295 2.26 -19.61 -0.39
N PHE A 296 1.54 -19.41 -1.47
CA PHE A 296 0.19 -18.89 -1.49
C PHE A 296 -0.72 -19.93 -2.11
N HIS A 297 -1.73 -20.39 -1.36
CA HIS A 297 -2.78 -21.26 -1.85
C HIS A 297 -4.11 -20.50 -1.95
N SER A 298 -4.93 -20.82 -2.94
CA SER A 298 -6.25 -20.21 -3.10
C SER A 298 -7.16 -21.07 -3.96
N THR A 299 -8.43 -21.14 -3.56
CA THR A 299 -9.49 -21.75 -4.35
C THR A 299 -10.40 -20.70 -4.97
N PHE A 300 -10.92 -20.97 -6.15
CA PHE A 300 -11.88 -20.14 -6.88
C PHE A 300 -13.07 -20.97 -7.29
N THR A 301 -14.27 -20.37 -7.24
CA THR A 301 -15.53 -21.09 -7.49
C THR A 301 -16.31 -20.48 -8.65
N SER A 302 -17.10 -21.31 -9.28
CA SER A 302 -18.22 -20.93 -10.14
C SER A 302 -19.48 -20.88 -9.29
N GLN A 303 -20.16 -19.76 -9.26
CA GLN A 303 -21.30 -19.50 -8.40
C GLN A 303 -22.57 -19.40 -9.23
N ALA A 304 -23.67 -20.00 -8.77
CA ALA A 304 -24.97 -19.83 -9.39
C ALA A 304 -25.44 -18.37 -9.29
N ALA A 305 -26.20 -17.90 -10.26
CA ALA A 305 -26.67 -16.51 -10.33
C ALA A 305 -27.53 -16.12 -9.12
N ASP A 306 -28.28 -17.04 -8.55
CA ASP A 306 -29.08 -16.88 -7.34
C ASP A 306 -28.25 -17.02 -6.05
N ARG A 307 -26.95 -17.34 -6.16
CA ARG A 307 -26.01 -17.54 -5.05
C ARG A 307 -26.45 -18.58 -4.02
N ASN A 308 -27.18 -19.59 -4.45
CA ASN A 308 -27.60 -20.70 -3.59
C ASN A 308 -26.71 -21.94 -3.69
N SER A 309 -25.80 -21.97 -4.66
CA SER A 309 -24.82 -23.04 -4.84
C SER A 309 -23.53 -22.53 -5.49
N GLU A 310 -22.45 -23.22 -5.21
CA GLU A 310 -21.15 -23.01 -5.85
C GLU A 310 -20.45 -24.35 -6.08
N VAL A 311 -19.56 -24.37 -7.04
CA VAL A 311 -18.70 -25.50 -7.34
C VAL A 311 -17.27 -25.04 -7.55
N LEU A 312 -16.30 -25.86 -7.20
CA LEU A 312 -14.89 -25.56 -7.39
C LEU A 312 -14.59 -25.37 -8.89
N ALA A 313 -13.91 -24.30 -9.23
CA ALA A 313 -13.47 -23.98 -10.59
C ALA A 313 -11.94 -24.04 -10.73
N LEU A 314 -11.21 -23.66 -9.67
CA LEU A 314 -9.75 -23.67 -9.65
C LEU A 314 -9.28 -23.87 -8.20
N ASP A 315 -8.29 -24.74 -8.04
CA ASP A 315 -7.51 -24.92 -6.82
C ASP A 315 -6.05 -24.70 -7.18
N GLN A 316 -5.41 -23.72 -6.54
CA GLN A 316 -4.14 -23.16 -6.99
C GLN A 316 -3.16 -22.97 -5.84
N THR A 317 -1.91 -23.40 -6.03
CA THR A 317 -0.77 -23.08 -5.17
C THR A 317 0.28 -22.31 -5.96
N VAL A 318 0.88 -21.29 -5.34
CA VAL A 318 1.85 -20.39 -5.96
C VAL A 318 3.11 -20.31 -5.09
N PRO A 319 4.03 -21.28 -5.20
CA PRO A 319 5.35 -21.16 -4.57
C PRO A 319 6.17 -20.08 -5.29
N THR A 320 6.82 -19.23 -4.49
CA THR A 320 7.62 -18.12 -5.00
C THR A 320 8.85 -17.91 -4.13
N THR A 321 9.98 -17.68 -4.77
CA THR A 321 11.23 -17.31 -4.09
C THR A 321 11.79 -16.04 -4.74
N SER A 322 12.34 -15.15 -3.93
CA SER A 322 13.10 -14.02 -4.45
C SER A 322 14.29 -13.71 -3.55
N ALA A 323 15.34 -13.22 -4.17
CA ALA A 323 16.52 -12.72 -3.47
C ALA A 323 16.97 -11.42 -4.10
N GLY A 324 17.58 -10.55 -3.31
CA GLY A 324 18.05 -9.28 -3.83
C GLY A 324 18.92 -8.53 -2.84
N GLY A 325 19.36 -7.37 -3.27
CA GLY A 325 20.15 -6.49 -2.43
C GLY A 325 20.40 -5.17 -3.10
N TRP A 326 20.82 -4.21 -2.31
CA TRP A 326 21.22 -2.90 -2.77
C TRP A 326 22.46 -2.40 -2.03
N LEU A 327 23.23 -1.57 -2.69
CA LEU A 327 24.39 -0.88 -2.15
C LEU A 327 24.32 0.58 -2.56
N GLN A 328 24.63 1.46 -1.62
CA GLN A 328 24.70 2.91 -1.82
C GLN A 328 25.94 3.47 -1.17
N TRP A 329 26.57 4.39 -1.87
CA TRP A 329 27.58 5.29 -1.34
C TRP A 329 27.07 6.72 -1.42
N SER A 330 27.32 7.54 -0.40
CA SER A 330 27.00 8.97 -0.40
C SER A 330 28.10 9.78 0.26
N ARG A 331 28.37 10.98 -0.31
CA ARG A 331 29.38 11.91 0.21
C ARG A 331 29.00 13.35 -0.09
N ARG A 332 29.29 14.22 0.86
CA ARG A 332 29.16 15.67 0.68
C ARG A 332 30.47 16.26 0.16
N PHE A 333 30.37 17.02 -0.93
CA PHE A 333 31.47 17.77 -1.56
C PHE A 333 31.05 19.25 -1.63
N ASP A 334 31.50 20.08 -0.70
CA ASP A 334 31.06 21.48 -0.57
C ASP A 334 29.54 21.60 -0.61
N ARG A 335 28.97 22.08 -1.70
CA ARG A 335 27.53 22.30 -1.91
C ARG A 335 26.81 21.14 -2.58
N HIS A 336 27.46 20.04 -2.81
CA HIS A 336 26.95 18.83 -3.46
C HIS A 336 26.86 17.69 -2.46
N LEU A 337 25.71 17.02 -2.39
CA LEU A 337 25.57 15.72 -1.75
C LEU A 337 25.36 14.67 -2.85
N VAL A 338 26.45 14.02 -3.21
CA VAL A 338 26.45 13.00 -4.26
C VAL A 338 26.13 11.64 -3.65
N SER A 339 25.26 10.89 -4.31
CA SER A 339 24.89 9.54 -3.97
C SER A 339 24.92 8.67 -5.21
N ALA A 340 25.60 7.54 -5.14
CA ALA A 340 25.66 6.53 -6.20
C ALA A 340 25.35 5.16 -5.62
N GLY A 341 24.68 4.32 -6.40
CA GLY A 341 24.34 2.99 -5.91
C GLY A 341 23.73 2.12 -6.98
N GLY A 342 23.35 0.93 -6.57
CA GLY A 342 22.64 -0.03 -7.42
C GLY A 342 21.92 -1.07 -6.61
N ASP A 343 21.05 -1.78 -7.27
CA ASP A 343 20.32 -2.91 -6.70
C ASP A 343 20.04 -3.98 -7.74
N VAL A 344 19.79 -5.19 -7.26
CA VAL A 344 19.37 -6.31 -8.06
C VAL A 344 18.33 -7.13 -7.29
N ARG A 345 17.34 -7.66 -8.00
CA ARG A 345 16.35 -8.60 -7.50
C ARG A 345 16.17 -9.72 -8.52
N TRP A 346 16.29 -10.95 -8.06
CA TRP A 346 15.91 -12.17 -8.75
C TRP A 346 14.61 -12.71 -8.17
N VAL A 347 13.75 -13.23 -9.02
CA VAL A 347 12.44 -13.81 -8.67
C VAL A 347 12.24 -15.06 -9.49
N THR A 348 11.81 -16.14 -8.86
CA THR A 348 11.25 -17.33 -9.51
C THR A 348 9.90 -17.65 -8.89
N GLY A 349 8.94 -18.07 -9.70
CA GLY A 349 7.62 -18.44 -9.22
C GLY A 349 6.80 -19.15 -10.27
N GLU A 350 5.97 -20.05 -9.78
CA GLU A 350 5.08 -20.86 -10.61
C GLU A 350 3.67 -20.91 -10.00
N THR A 351 2.67 -21.16 -10.85
CA THR A 351 1.35 -21.57 -10.40
C THR A 351 1.19 -23.08 -10.65
N HIS A 352 0.73 -23.80 -9.62
CA HIS A 352 0.31 -25.19 -9.74
C HIS A 352 -1.20 -25.23 -9.56
N GLU A 353 -1.92 -25.58 -10.62
CA GLU A 353 -3.38 -25.44 -10.66
C GLU A 353 -4.07 -26.77 -11.00
N ARG A 354 -5.15 -27.04 -10.27
CA ARG A 354 -6.15 -28.05 -10.60
C ARG A 354 -7.39 -27.33 -11.16
N VAL A 355 -7.67 -27.54 -12.44
CA VAL A 355 -8.75 -26.85 -13.15
C VAL A 355 -9.98 -27.73 -13.18
N PHE A 356 -11.14 -27.17 -12.80
CA PHE A 356 -12.42 -27.84 -12.76
C PHE A 356 -13.41 -27.16 -13.71
N VAL A 357 -14.33 -27.95 -14.29
CA VAL A 357 -15.48 -27.47 -15.05
C VAL A 357 -16.71 -28.11 -14.44
N ASP A 358 -17.67 -27.30 -14.01
CA ASP A 358 -18.88 -27.76 -13.31
C ASP A 358 -18.55 -28.64 -12.08
N GLY A 359 -17.49 -28.27 -11.35
CA GLY A 359 -17.03 -29.00 -10.17
C GLY A 359 -16.26 -30.29 -10.45
N VAL A 360 -16.10 -30.67 -11.73
CA VAL A 360 -15.41 -31.92 -12.14
C VAL A 360 -13.98 -31.58 -12.56
N PHE A 361 -13.01 -32.26 -11.97
CA PHE A 361 -11.59 -32.11 -12.35
C PHE A 361 -11.38 -32.40 -13.83
N ARG A 362 -10.64 -31.54 -14.53
CA ARG A 362 -10.37 -31.67 -15.97
C ARG A 362 -8.89 -31.77 -16.29
N ARG A 363 -8.04 -30.97 -15.66
CA ARG A 363 -6.62 -30.95 -15.96
C ARG A 363 -5.81 -30.30 -14.84
N THR A 364 -4.52 -30.54 -14.85
CA THR A 364 -3.55 -29.71 -14.14
C THR A 364 -2.97 -28.69 -15.09
N ARG A 365 -2.63 -27.52 -14.57
CA ARG A 365 -1.88 -26.49 -15.27
C ARG A 365 -0.74 -26.00 -14.38
N THR A 366 0.45 -25.83 -14.97
CA THR A 366 1.59 -25.16 -14.33
C THR A 366 2.05 -24.07 -15.27
N ALA A 367 2.26 -22.88 -14.74
CA ALA A 367 2.79 -21.74 -15.51
C ALA A 367 3.63 -20.84 -14.62
N GLY A 368 4.75 -20.34 -15.15
CA GLY A 368 5.67 -19.50 -14.42
C GLY A 368 6.90 -19.17 -15.22
N GLY A 369 7.94 -18.74 -14.52
CA GLY A 369 9.23 -18.34 -15.09
C GLY A 369 10.11 -17.65 -14.07
N GLU A 370 11.18 -17.03 -14.59
CA GLU A 370 12.15 -16.30 -13.77
C GLU A 370 12.34 -14.87 -14.27
N GLN A 371 12.62 -13.96 -13.34
CA GLN A 371 12.93 -12.56 -13.64
C GLN A 371 14.16 -12.10 -12.88
N VAL A 372 15.01 -11.32 -13.57
CA VAL A 372 16.05 -10.50 -12.94
C VAL A 372 15.78 -9.04 -13.28
N ILE A 373 15.79 -8.20 -12.27
CA ILE A 373 15.64 -6.75 -12.41
C ILE A 373 16.75 -6.11 -11.58
N GLY A 374 17.55 -5.25 -12.20
CA GLY A 374 18.59 -4.54 -11.48
C GLY A 374 19.03 -3.29 -12.21
N GLY A 375 19.57 -2.34 -11.47
CA GLY A 375 20.03 -1.09 -12.06
C GLY A 375 21.05 -0.36 -11.21
N VAL A 376 21.65 0.64 -11.82
CA VAL A 376 22.60 1.56 -11.17
C VAL A 376 22.11 2.99 -11.30
N TYR A 377 22.37 3.80 -10.29
CA TYR A 377 21.96 5.21 -10.27
C TYR A 377 23.06 6.13 -9.77
N LEU A 378 22.95 7.39 -10.18
CA LEU A 378 23.70 8.52 -9.67
C LEU A 378 22.71 9.64 -9.38
N GLN A 379 22.83 10.25 -8.20
CA GLN A 379 22.03 11.40 -7.76
C GLN A 379 22.94 12.45 -7.15
N ASP A 380 22.67 13.71 -7.44
CA ASP A 380 23.31 14.87 -6.82
C ASP A 380 22.24 15.81 -6.25
N VAL A 381 22.43 16.20 -5.00
CA VAL A 381 21.68 17.27 -4.35
C VAL A 381 22.61 18.48 -4.27
N TRP A 382 22.41 19.43 -5.16
CA TRP A 382 23.21 20.63 -5.28
C TRP A 382 22.51 21.81 -4.61
N THR A 383 23.19 22.43 -3.63
CA THR A 383 22.71 23.60 -2.88
C THR A 383 23.53 24.85 -3.27
N PRO A 384 23.29 25.44 -4.47
CA PRO A 384 24.05 26.61 -4.94
C PRO A 384 23.91 27.82 -4.02
N HIS A 385 22.79 27.93 -3.35
CA HIS A 385 22.46 28.97 -2.38
C HIS A 385 21.66 28.37 -1.24
N PRO A 386 21.76 28.83 0.02
CA PRO A 386 20.98 28.27 1.14
C PRO A 386 19.45 28.22 0.93
N ALA A 387 18.92 29.06 0.03
CA ALA A 387 17.51 29.09 -0.33
C ALA A 387 17.17 28.24 -1.56
N VAL A 388 18.12 27.54 -2.17
CA VAL A 388 17.89 26.82 -3.44
C VAL A 388 18.54 25.44 -3.39
N GLU A 389 17.75 24.41 -3.63
CA GLU A 389 18.22 23.05 -3.78
C GLU A 389 17.78 22.49 -5.15
N VAL A 390 18.72 21.91 -5.87
CA VAL A 390 18.51 21.25 -7.17
C VAL A 390 18.88 19.79 -7.01
N VAL A 391 17.95 18.87 -7.31
CA VAL A 391 18.22 17.44 -7.29
C VAL A 391 18.21 16.91 -8.71
N GLY A 392 19.36 16.41 -9.17
CA GLY A 392 19.52 15.70 -10.45
C GLY A 392 19.75 14.23 -10.20
N GLY A 393 19.05 13.35 -10.92
CA GLY A 393 19.21 11.92 -10.82
C GLY A 393 19.07 11.21 -12.16
N LEU A 394 19.85 10.16 -12.35
CA LEU A 394 19.77 9.27 -13.50
C LEU A 394 19.96 7.83 -13.05
N ARG A 395 19.10 6.94 -13.52
CA ARG A 395 19.20 5.51 -13.31
C ARG A 395 19.02 4.76 -14.62
N GLY A 396 19.73 3.65 -14.77
CA GLY A 396 19.53 2.68 -15.84
C GLY A 396 19.27 1.31 -15.24
N ASP A 397 18.18 0.67 -15.66
CA ASP A 397 17.75 -0.66 -15.23
C ASP A 397 17.81 -1.65 -16.39
N VAL A 398 18.10 -2.92 -16.08
CA VAL A 398 17.96 -4.07 -16.96
C VAL A 398 16.87 -4.97 -16.42
N TRP A 399 15.91 -5.35 -17.25
CA TRP A 399 14.91 -6.37 -16.97
C TRP A 399 15.12 -7.56 -17.89
N LEU A 400 15.31 -8.72 -17.28
CA LEU A 400 15.40 -10.02 -17.92
C LEU A 400 14.21 -10.87 -17.44
N ASN A 401 13.54 -11.55 -18.37
CA ASN A 401 12.52 -12.53 -18.08
C ASN A 401 12.78 -13.75 -18.93
N TYR A 402 12.97 -14.91 -18.32
CA TYR A 402 13.48 -16.10 -18.98
C TYR A 402 12.88 -17.37 -18.37
N ASP A 403 13.16 -18.51 -19.00
CA ASP A 403 12.65 -19.85 -18.60
C ASP A 403 11.14 -19.91 -18.37
N ALA A 404 10.41 -19.07 -19.10
CA ALA A 404 8.98 -18.94 -18.95
C ALA A 404 8.23 -20.04 -19.72
N PHE A 405 7.26 -20.66 -19.08
CA PHE A 405 6.50 -21.74 -19.65
C PHE A 405 5.06 -21.82 -19.14
N ARG A 406 4.25 -22.57 -19.90
CA ARG A 406 2.94 -23.09 -19.47
C ARG A 406 2.87 -24.56 -19.85
N ARG A 407 2.34 -25.39 -18.97
CA ARG A 407 2.06 -26.82 -19.18
C ARG A 407 0.64 -27.14 -18.74
N ASP A 408 -0.14 -27.74 -19.62
CA ASP A 408 -1.48 -28.26 -19.34
C ASP A 408 -1.49 -29.77 -19.54
N THR A 409 -2.04 -30.53 -18.59
CA THR A 409 -2.13 -31.99 -18.64
C THR A 409 -3.53 -32.48 -18.21
N PRO A 410 -4.37 -33.01 -19.10
CA PRO A 410 -4.23 -32.94 -20.55
C PRO A 410 -4.36 -31.52 -21.10
N PRO A 411 -3.95 -31.27 -22.35
CA PRO A 411 -4.12 -29.95 -22.97
C PRO A 411 -5.61 -29.58 -23.11
N PRO A 412 -6.00 -28.31 -23.04
CA PRO A 412 -7.40 -27.86 -23.07
C PRO A 412 -8.08 -28.11 -24.41
N SER A 413 -7.32 -28.22 -25.48
CA SER A 413 -7.78 -28.63 -26.81
C SER A 413 -6.59 -29.16 -27.62
N PRO A 414 -6.84 -29.94 -28.70
CA PRO A 414 -5.77 -30.41 -29.58
C PRO A 414 -4.95 -29.31 -30.25
N ALA A 415 -5.49 -28.09 -30.34
CA ALA A 415 -4.81 -26.94 -30.93
C ALA A 415 -3.83 -26.26 -29.97
N ILE A 416 -3.87 -26.56 -28.67
CA ILE A 416 -3.00 -26.01 -27.65
C ILE A 416 -1.98 -27.05 -27.24
N PRO A 417 -0.65 -26.81 -27.40
CA PRO A 417 0.37 -27.77 -27.01
C PRO A 417 0.32 -28.04 -25.51
N ALA A 418 0.59 -29.26 -25.09
CA ALA A 418 0.66 -29.65 -23.68
C ALA A 418 1.73 -28.83 -22.91
N ARG A 419 2.77 -28.40 -23.59
CA ARG A 419 3.79 -27.47 -23.06
C ARG A 419 4.04 -26.38 -24.08
N GLN A 420 3.97 -25.15 -23.63
CA GLN A 420 4.35 -23.94 -24.36
C GLN A 420 5.51 -23.28 -23.62
N ALA A 421 6.62 -23.02 -24.31
CA ALA A 421 7.69 -22.17 -23.86
C ALA A 421 7.45 -20.76 -24.42
N PHE A 422 7.79 -19.73 -23.63
CA PHE A 422 7.73 -18.34 -24.05
C PHE A 422 9.13 -17.82 -24.31
N SER A 423 9.25 -16.88 -25.23
CA SER A 423 10.54 -16.26 -25.55
C SER A 423 11.04 -15.40 -24.40
N ASP A 424 12.35 -15.38 -24.21
CA ASP A 424 12.99 -14.50 -23.26
C ASP A 424 12.79 -13.04 -23.62
N ILE A 425 12.72 -12.20 -22.59
CA ILE A 425 12.56 -10.76 -22.73
C ILE A 425 13.76 -10.08 -22.08
N GLU A 426 14.39 -9.18 -22.82
CA GLU A 426 15.43 -8.30 -22.31
C GLU A 426 15.08 -6.85 -22.63
N ARG A 427 15.15 -5.95 -21.64
CA ARG A 427 14.89 -4.52 -21.82
C ARG A 427 15.81 -3.68 -20.95
N ILE A 428 16.28 -2.56 -21.51
CA ILE A 428 17.01 -1.51 -20.78
C ILE A 428 16.05 -0.33 -20.62
N ILE A 429 15.97 0.20 -19.40
CA ILE A 429 14.98 1.22 -19.04
C ILE A 429 15.68 2.36 -18.29
N PRO A 430 15.79 3.57 -18.90
CA PRO A 430 16.29 4.76 -18.21
C PRO A 430 15.21 5.42 -17.35
N SER A 431 15.62 6.03 -16.23
CA SER A 431 14.76 6.77 -15.31
C SER A 431 15.45 8.05 -14.83
N PRO A 432 15.44 9.13 -15.63
CA PRO A 432 15.94 10.43 -15.22
C PRO A 432 14.98 11.16 -14.29
N ARG A 433 15.53 12.06 -13.45
CA ARG A 433 14.79 12.99 -12.58
C ARG A 433 15.54 14.32 -12.48
N LEU A 434 14.78 15.42 -12.48
CA LEU A 434 15.26 16.75 -12.10
C LEU A 434 14.22 17.38 -11.17
N ALA A 435 14.66 17.92 -10.03
CA ALA A 435 13.78 18.59 -9.09
C ALA A 435 14.43 19.85 -8.53
N LEU A 436 13.59 20.81 -8.17
CA LEU A 436 13.96 22.12 -7.63
C LEU A 436 13.15 22.40 -6.38
N LEU A 437 13.82 22.85 -5.33
CA LEU A 437 13.22 23.43 -4.14
C LEU A 437 13.78 24.84 -3.95
N VAL A 438 12.89 25.81 -3.71
CA VAL A 438 13.26 27.20 -3.44
C VAL A 438 12.58 27.66 -2.15
N HIS A 439 13.33 27.99 -1.13
CA HIS A 439 12.88 28.68 0.06
C HIS A 439 12.72 30.17 -0.26
N ALA A 440 11.59 30.53 -0.90
CA ALA A 440 11.34 31.88 -1.40
C ALA A 440 11.24 32.93 -0.29
N THR A 441 10.71 32.53 0.87
CA THR A 441 10.68 33.29 2.10
C THR A 441 10.84 32.36 3.30
N PRO A 442 11.03 32.85 4.54
CA PRO A 442 11.03 31.97 5.72
C PRO A 442 9.75 31.14 5.92
N THR A 443 8.66 31.52 5.26
CA THR A 443 7.35 30.89 5.38
C THR A 443 6.84 30.26 4.08
N THR A 444 7.55 30.45 2.95
CA THR A 444 7.10 29.99 1.62
C THR A 444 8.16 29.15 0.94
N ASP A 445 7.82 27.91 0.63
CA ASP A 445 8.64 27.04 -0.20
C ASP A 445 7.94 26.76 -1.54
N LEU A 446 8.70 26.85 -2.62
CA LEU A 446 8.27 26.47 -3.98
C LEU A 446 9.03 25.22 -4.38
N ARG A 447 8.33 24.26 -4.97
CA ARG A 447 8.94 23.04 -5.49
C ARG A 447 8.43 22.71 -6.89
N ALA A 448 9.30 22.11 -7.70
CA ALA A 448 8.94 21.58 -9.00
C ALA A 448 9.77 20.34 -9.29
N SER A 449 9.22 19.35 -9.98
CA SER A 449 9.99 18.22 -10.44
C SER A 449 9.46 17.65 -11.76
N VAL A 450 10.39 17.08 -12.54
CA VAL A 450 10.08 16.26 -13.72
C VAL A 450 10.80 14.92 -13.57
N TYR A 451 10.14 13.83 -13.96
CA TYR A 451 10.66 12.49 -13.72
C TYR A 451 10.14 11.48 -14.72
N GLN A 452 10.91 10.41 -14.89
CA GLN A 452 10.43 9.18 -15.49
C GLN A 452 10.44 8.05 -14.45
N GLY A 453 9.47 7.14 -14.59
CA GLY A 453 9.36 5.94 -13.77
C GLY A 453 8.90 4.77 -14.62
N PHE A 454 9.08 3.56 -14.08
CA PHE A 454 8.67 2.35 -14.78
C PHE A 454 8.19 1.26 -13.82
N ARG A 455 7.45 0.31 -14.39
CA ARG A 455 7.11 -0.96 -13.75
C ARG A 455 7.15 -2.06 -14.81
N VAL A 456 7.86 -3.14 -14.52
CA VAL A 456 7.82 -4.32 -15.39
C VAL A 456 6.60 -5.20 -15.07
N PRO A 457 6.04 -5.91 -16.05
CA PRO A 457 5.01 -6.91 -15.80
C PRO A 457 5.51 -8.01 -14.85
N THR A 458 4.64 -8.42 -13.95
CA THR A 458 4.93 -9.52 -13.00
C THR A 458 4.73 -10.88 -13.65
N LEU A 459 5.30 -11.95 -13.07
CA LEU A 459 5.05 -13.33 -13.53
C LEU A 459 3.55 -13.65 -13.50
N ASN A 460 2.83 -13.14 -12.51
CA ASN A 460 1.37 -13.23 -12.43
C ASN A 460 0.67 -12.60 -13.65
N GLU A 461 1.08 -11.40 -14.07
CA GLU A 461 0.47 -10.71 -15.21
C GLU A 461 0.79 -11.38 -16.55
N LEU A 462 1.99 -11.91 -16.68
CA LEU A 462 2.47 -12.55 -17.90
C LEU A 462 1.82 -13.93 -18.10
N TYR A 463 1.77 -14.76 -17.05
CA TYR A 463 1.55 -16.20 -17.23
C TYR A 463 0.34 -16.78 -16.50
N ARG A 464 -0.15 -16.14 -15.43
CA ARG A 464 -1.24 -16.65 -14.62
C ARG A 464 -2.61 -16.13 -15.06
N PRO A 465 -3.56 -16.98 -15.48
CA PRO A 465 -4.97 -16.59 -15.51
C PRO A 465 -5.53 -16.58 -14.08
N PHE A 466 -6.52 -15.72 -13.84
CA PHE A 466 -7.29 -15.76 -12.60
C PHE A 466 -8.77 -15.58 -12.88
N ARG A 467 -9.59 -15.98 -11.91
CA ARG A 467 -11.02 -15.89 -12.01
C ARG A 467 -11.59 -15.19 -10.77
N VAL A 468 -12.54 -14.30 -10.99
CA VAL A 468 -13.35 -13.72 -9.92
C VAL A 468 -14.79 -14.03 -10.28
N ARG A 469 -15.37 -15.02 -9.63
CA ARG A 469 -16.70 -15.55 -9.99
C ARG A 469 -16.75 -15.96 -11.47
N ASN A 470 -17.58 -15.29 -12.28
CA ASN A 470 -17.70 -15.54 -13.71
C ASN A 470 -16.88 -14.60 -14.60
N ASP A 471 -16.07 -13.71 -14.01
CA ASP A 471 -15.12 -12.88 -14.73
C ASP A 471 -13.75 -13.60 -14.77
N VAL A 472 -13.29 -13.98 -15.95
CA VAL A 472 -12.01 -14.65 -16.19
C VAL A 472 -11.03 -13.67 -16.81
N THR A 473 -9.86 -13.51 -16.21
CA THR A 473 -8.78 -12.68 -16.76
C THR A 473 -7.60 -13.57 -17.14
N VAL A 474 -7.20 -13.52 -18.39
CA VAL A 474 -6.10 -14.32 -18.96
C VAL A 474 -4.79 -13.53 -18.90
N GLY A 475 -3.69 -14.21 -18.59
CA GLY A 475 -2.34 -13.64 -18.67
C GLY A 475 -1.96 -13.30 -20.11
N ASN A 476 -0.88 -12.51 -20.25
CA ASN A 476 -0.37 -12.15 -21.57
C ASN A 476 1.17 -12.08 -21.56
N ALA A 477 1.81 -13.06 -22.16
CA ALA A 477 3.27 -13.18 -22.21
C ALA A 477 3.96 -12.08 -23.07
N THR A 478 3.19 -11.23 -23.78
CA THR A 478 3.73 -10.18 -24.66
C THR A 478 3.64 -8.79 -24.03
N LEU A 479 3.32 -8.68 -22.74
CA LEU A 479 3.25 -7.40 -22.06
C LEU A 479 4.60 -6.67 -22.06
N ARG A 480 4.50 -5.36 -22.26
CA ARG A 480 5.63 -4.42 -22.20
C ARG A 480 5.67 -3.72 -20.85
N PRO A 481 6.86 -3.23 -20.40
CA PRO A 481 6.96 -2.40 -19.19
C PRO A 481 6.12 -1.14 -19.31
N GLU A 482 5.40 -0.80 -18.23
CA GLU A 482 4.75 0.50 -18.09
C GLU A 482 5.81 1.58 -17.91
N ARG A 483 5.66 2.71 -18.59
CA ARG A 483 6.57 3.86 -18.52
C ARG A 483 5.79 5.12 -18.21
N LEU A 484 6.13 5.76 -17.10
CA LEU A 484 5.56 7.01 -16.68
C LEU A 484 6.53 8.15 -16.98
N THR A 485 6.03 9.22 -17.60
CA THR A 485 6.67 10.52 -17.65
C THR A 485 5.76 11.51 -16.94
N GLY A 486 6.30 12.19 -15.93
CA GLY A 486 5.48 13.06 -15.09
C GLY A 486 6.19 14.34 -14.70
N GLY A 487 5.40 15.29 -14.25
CA GLY A 487 5.85 16.53 -13.67
C GLY A 487 4.88 17.03 -12.62
N GLU A 488 5.42 17.76 -11.66
CA GLU A 488 4.65 18.39 -10.59
C GLU A 488 5.24 19.75 -10.22
N ALA A 489 4.39 20.64 -9.74
CA ALA A 489 4.78 21.88 -9.12
C ALA A 489 3.91 22.16 -7.89
N GLY A 490 4.49 22.72 -6.86
CA GLY A 490 3.76 22.95 -5.61
C GLY A 490 4.32 24.10 -4.79
N VAL A 491 3.47 24.56 -3.88
CA VAL A 491 3.80 25.57 -2.88
C VAL A 491 3.46 25.05 -1.50
N THR A 492 4.35 25.31 -0.55
CA THR A 492 4.10 25.18 0.89
C THR A 492 4.11 26.56 1.50
N GLN A 493 3.04 26.93 2.19
CA GLN A 493 2.91 28.21 2.86
C GLN A 493 2.59 28.00 4.33
N ARG A 494 3.31 28.72 5.20
CA ARG A 494 3.15 28.71 6.65
C ARG A 494 2.65 30.06 7.13
N TRP A 495 1.53 30.08 7.87
CA TRP A 495 0.95 31.25 8.52
C TRP A 495 0.76 30.97 10.02
N GLY A 496 1.80 31.22 10.80
CA GLY A 496 1.77 30.89 12.23
C GLY A 496 1.45 29.40 12.46
N PRO A 497 0.27 29.05 13.03
CA PRO A 497 -0.10 27.66 13.31
C PRO A 497 -0.61 26.87 12.08
N LEU A 498 -0.89 27.55 10.97
CA LEU A 498 -1.41 26.92 9.75
C LEU A 498 -0.27 26.66 8.75
N GLU A 499 -0.14 25.42 8.30
CA GLU A 499 0.62 25.04 7.13
C GLU A 499 -0.32 24.55 6.02
N ALA A 500 -0.16 25.08 4.83
CA ALA A 500 -0.88 24.69 3.63
C ALA A 500 0.10 24.26 2.54
N ARG A 501 -0.18 23.11 1.91
CA ARG A 501 0.57 22.59 0.75
C ARG A 501 -0.39 22.39 -0.39
N VAL A 502 -0.04 22.89 -1.57
CA VAL A 502 -0.79 22.68 -2.80
C VAL A 502 0.17 22.17 -3.86
N THR A 503 -0.19 21.10 -4.56
CA THR A 503 0.62 20.51 -5.64
C THR A 503 -0.26 20.16 -6.82
N GLY A 504 0.04 20.74 -7.98
CA GLY A 504 -0.49 20.29 -9.27
C GLY A 504 0.43 19.25 -9.89
N PHE A 505 -0.12 18.23 -10.55
CA PHE A 505 0.67 17.19 -11.20
C PHE A 505 0.03 16.73 -12.52
N VAL A 506 0.89 16.27 -13.43
CA VAL A 506 0.52 15.60 -14.69
C VAL A 506 1.43 14.40 -14.89
N ASN A 507 0.84 13.23 -15.14
CA ASN A 507 1.52 11.98 -15.42
C ASN A 507 0.97 11.37 -16.71
N GLU A 508 1.82 10.99 -17.61
CA GLU A 508 1.49 10.17 -18.79
C GLU A 508 2.12 8.79 -18.62
N VAL A 509 1.28 7.76 -18.71
CA VAL A 509 1.72 6.36 -18.61
C VAL A 509 1.53 5.70 -19.95
N LYS A 510 2.65 5.36 -20.60
CA LYS A 510 2.68 4.53 -21.80
C LYS A 510 2.68 3.07 -21.42
N ASP A 511 2.03 2.25 -22.26
CA ASP A 511 1.95 0.81 -22.07
C ASP A 511 1.30 0.39 -20.73
N LEU A 512 0.34 1.17 -20.21
CA LEU A 512 -0.36 0.87 -18.96
C LEU A 512 -1.01 -0.52 -19.04
N VAL A 513 -0.69 -1.42 -18.12
CA VAL A 513 -1.28 -2.77 -18.07
C VAL A 513 -2.68 -2.69 -17.45
N ALA A 514 -3.69 -3.07 -18.21
CA ALA A 514 -5.08 -3.10 -17.79
C ALA A 514 -5.75 -4.45 -18.08
N ASN A 515 -6.80 -4.77 -17.32
CA ASN A 515 -7.67 -5.91 -17.58
C ASN A 515 -8.72 -5.48 -18.62
N VAL A 516 -8.44 -5.74 -19.89
CA VAL A 516 -9.27 -5.32 -21.02
C VAL A 516 -10.35 -6.35 -21.30
N THR A 517 -11.61 -5.94 -21.32
CA THR A 517 -12.76 -6.76 -21.66
C THR A 517 -12.74 -7.10 -23.15
N LEU A 518 -12.85 -8.39 -23.48
CA LEU A 518 -12.77 -8.89 -24.85
C LEU A 518 -14.15 -9.12 -25.44
N THR A 519 -14.35 -8.67 -26.68
CA THR A 519 -15.56 -8.98 -27.46
C THR A 519 -15.57 -10.39 -28.00
N THR A 520 -14.39 -10.97 -28.26
CA THR A 520 -14.22 -12.36 -28.68
C THR A 520 -13.50 -13.12 -27.56
N PRO A 521 -14.14 -14.09 -26.90
CA PRO A 521 -13.51 -14.86 -25.84
C PRO A 521 -12.31 -15.65 -26.33
N LEU A 522 -11.29 -15.78 -25.46
CA LEU A 522 -10.13 -16.64 -25.68
C LEU A 522 -10.47 -18.09 -25.30
N PRO A 523 -9.70 -19.08 -25.81
CA PRO A 523 -9.91 -20.49 -25.47
C PRO A 523 -9.86 -20.83 -23.98
N ASP A 524 -9.19 -20.02 -23.19
CA ASP A 524 -9.11 -20.16 -21.72
C ASP A 524 -10.34 -19.60 -20.97
N CYS A 525 -11.25 -18.93 -21.67
CA CYS A 525 -12.47 -18.40 -21.09
C CYS A 525 -13.64 -19.35 -21.32
N PRO A 526 -14.22 -19.97 -20.27
CA PRO A 526 -15.40 -20.82 -20.41
C PRO A 526 -16.59 -20.06 -21.01
N ALA A 527 -17.48 -20.77 -21.69
CA ALA A 527 -18.72 -20.20 -22.21
C ALA A 527 -19.57 -19.60 -21.07
N GLY A 528 -20.20 -18.46 -21.31
CA GLY A 528 -21.01 -17.76 -20.31
C GLY A 528 -20.22 -16.95 -19.28
N THR A 529 -18.91 -16.80 -19.46
CA THR A 529 -18.07 -15.94 -18.62
C THR A 529 -17.73 -14.62 -19.32
N THR A 530 -17.50 -13.57 -18.53
CA THR A 530 -16.87 -12.33 -19.02
C THR A 530 -15.38 -12.60 -19.21
N CYS A 531 -14.91 -12.53 -20.45
CA CYS A 531 -13.50 -12.77 -20.78
C CYS A 531 -12.74 -11.46 -20.80
N ARG A 532 -11.66 -11.39 -20.02
CA ARG A 532 -10.70 -10.28 -20.03
C ARG A 532 -9.29 -10.80 -20.31
N GLN A 533 -8.44 -9.94 -20.83
CA GLN A 533 -7.01 -10.19 -20.98
C GLN A 533 -6.21 -9.00 -20.46
N ARG A 534 -5.10 -9.26 -19.82
CA ARG A 534 -4.13 -8.21 -19.51
C ARG A 534 -3.51 -7.68 -20.79
N ARG A 535 -3.66 -6.39 -21.06
CA ARG A 535 -3.14 -5.71 -22.26
C ARG A 535 -2.51 -4.38 -21.89
N ASN A 536 -1.53 -3.97 -22.67
CA ASN A 536 -1.00 -2.63 -22.61
C ASN A 536 -1.98 -1.67 -23.31
N LEU A 537 -2.37 -0.59 -22.64
CA LEU A 537 -3.00 0.59 -23.24
C LEU A 537 -1.89 1.52 -23.71
N GLU A 538 -1.98 2.07 -24.92
CA GLU A 538 -0.88 2.85 -25.51
C GLU A 538 -0.55 4.09 -24.70
N LEU A 539 -1.56 4.85 -24.24
CA LEU A 539 -1.39 6.05 -23.44
C LEU A 539 -2.55 6.26 -22.47
N ALA A 540 -2.23 6.45 -21.20
CA ALA A 540 -3.14 6.99 -20.19
C ALA A 540 -2.56 8.29 -19.63
N ARG A 541 -3.44 9.28 -19.36
CA ARG A 541 -3.05 10.55 -18.72
C ARG A 541 -3.78 10.69 -17.39
N ILE A 542 -3.01 11.06 -16.37
CA ILE A 542 -3.48 11.26 -15.00
C ILE A 542 -3.01 12.63 -14.56
N GLN A 543 -3.94 13.53 -14.29
CA GLN A 543 -3.64 14.89 -13.87
C GLN A 543 -4.52 15.28 -12.68
N GLY A 544 -4.02 16.20 -11.85
CA GLY A 544 -4.77 16.57 -10.67
C GLY A 544 -4.12 17.63 -9.80
N VAL A 545 -4.79 17.89 -8.68
CA VAL A 545 -4.34 18.82 -7.65
C VAL A 545 -4.49 18.16 -6.29
N GLU A 546 -3.42 18.18 -5.51
CA GLU A 546 -3.40 17.80 -4.09
C GLU A 546 -3.35 19.05 -3.23
N THR A 547 -4.15 19.07 -2.16
CA THR A 547 -4.09 20.10 -1.12
C THR A 547 -4.02 19.43 0.23
N GLU A 548 -3.07 19.84 1.06
CA GLU A 548 -2.91 19.38 2.44
C GLU A 548 -2.88 20.61 3.36
N LEU A 549 -3.67 20.56 4.42
CA LEU A 549 -3.74 21.61 5.43
C LEU A 549 -3.48 20.99 6.80
N GLU A 550 -2.60 21.60 7.56
CA GLU A 550 -2.35 21.29 8.96
C GLU A 550 -2.48 22.55 9.79
N LEU A 551 -3.41 22.53 10.77
CA LEU A 551 -3.61 23.64 11.68
C LEU A 551 -3.42 23.18 13.13
N ARG A 552 -2.48 23.81 13.84
CA ARG A 552 -2.21 23.60 15.28
C ARG A 552 -2.86 24.75 16.05
N LEU A 553 -4.13 24.53 16.49
CA LEU A 553 -4.92 25.57 17.15
C LEU A 553 -4.41 25.94 18.55
N ALA A 554 -3.88 24.94 19.27
CA ALA A 554 -3.33 25.10 20.60
C ALA A 554 -2.30 23.98 20.84
N ARG A 555 -1.70 23.91 22.01
CA ARG A 555 -0.70 22.88 22.33
C ARG A 555 -1.19 21.45 22.09
N ASP A 556 -2.49 21.21 22.35
CA ASP A 556 -3.08 19.87 22.38
C ASP A 556 -3.92 19.53 21.12
N TRP A 557 -4.21 20.52 20.26
CA TRP A 557 -5.13 20.36 19.13
C TRP A 557 -4.42 20.46 17.77
N ARG A 558 -4.59 19.43 16.93
CA ARG A 558 -4.11 19.39 15.56
C ARG A 558 -5.26 19.06 14.63
N LEU A 559 -5.53 19.92 13.64
CA LEU A 559 -6.51 19.68 12.59
C LEU A 559 -5.80 19.37 11.29
N LEU A 560 -6.25 18.35 10.61
CA LEU A 560 -5.70 17.89 9.35
C LEU A 560 -6.80 17.89 8.30
N ALA A 561 -6.52 18.36 7.09
CA ALA A 561 -7.39 18.22 5.95
C ALA A 561 -6.56 17.93 4.71
N ALA A 562 -7.01 16.98 3.92
CA ALA A 562 -6.39 16.67 2.64
C ALA A 562 -7.46 16.47 1.58
N TYR A 563 -7.19 16.99 0.39
CA TYR A 563 -8.03 16.87 -0.78
C TYR A 563 -7.21 16.50 -2.00
N LEU A 564 -7.71 15.53 -2.75
CA LEU A 564 -7.17 15.18 -4.06
C LEU A 564 -8.29 15.25 -5.11
N PHE A 565 -8.07 16.03 -6.14
CA PHE A 565 -8.75 15.94 -7.42
C PHE A 565 -7.89 15.15 -8.41
N THR A 566 -8.46 14.17 -9.10
CA THR A 566 -7.75 13.35 -10.10
C THR A 566 -8.64 13.12 -11.34
N ASP A 567 -8.18 13.58 -12.49
CA ASP A 567 -8.71 13.17 -13.79
C ASP A 567 -7.74 12.16 -14.43
N ALA A 568 -8.16 10.89 -14.48
CA ALA A 568 -7.37 9.77 -14.98
C ALA A 568 -8.11 9.10 -16.13
N ARG A 569 -7.56 9.19 -17.37
CA ARG A 569 -8.21 8.72 -18.59
C ARG A 569 -7.28 7.97 -19.52
N VAL A 570 -7.86 7.05 -20.26
CA VAL A 570 -7.23 6.47 -21.46
C VAL A 570 -7.25 7.53 -22.56
N VAL A 571 -6.08 7.85 -23.10
CA VAL A 571 -5.92 8.84 -24.17
C VAL A 571 -5.84 8.17 -25.54
N ASP A 572 -5.10 7.05 -25.59
CA ASP A 572 -4.85 6.32 -26.83
C ASP A 572 -4.87 4.81 -26.57
N ALA A 573 -5.70 4.10 -27.34
CA ALA A 573 -5.86 2.65 -27.26
C ALA A 573 -6.26 2.09 -28.65
N PRO A 574 -5.38 2.14 -29.67
CA PRO A 574 -5.73 1.80 -31.06
C PRO A 574 -6.21 0.36 -31.24
N GLY A 575 -5.77 -0.56 -30.38
CA GLY A 575 -6.28 -1.94 -30.34
C GLY A 575 -7.64 -2.10 -29.65
N GLN A 576 -8.17 -1.04 -29.00
CA GLN A 576 -9.42 -1.00 -28.25
C GLN A 576 -10.01 0.42 -28.24
N PRO A 577 -10.47 0.96 -29.40
CA PRO A 577 -10.93 2.36 -29.50
C PRO A 577 -12.08 2.70 -28.56
N ALA A 578 -12.88 1.70 -28.14
CA ALA A 578 -13.97 1.89 -27.19
C ALA A 578 -13.50 2.36 -25.80
N LEU A 579 -12.22 2.23 -25.49
CA LEU A 579 -11.63 2.66 -24.21
C LEU A 579 -11.16 4.12 -24.25
N GLU A 580 -10.97 4.71 -25.42
CA GLU A 580 -10.50 6.10 -25.55
C GLU A 580 -11.48 7.09 -24.90
N GLY A 581 -10.93 8.00 -24.10
CA GLY A 581 -11.69 8.95 -23.30
C GLY A 581 -12.31 8.37 -22.02
N LYS A 582 -12.30 7.03 -21.82
CA LYS A 582 -12.82 6.40 -20.61
C LYS A 582 -11.91 6.70 -19.41
N ARG A 583 -12.54 6.80 -18.24
CA ARG A 583 -11.82 6.94 -16.97
C ARG A 583 -11.13 5.62 -16.61
N LEU A 584 -9.96 5.69 -16.05
CA LEU A 584 -9.30 4.51 -15.51
C LEU A 584 -10.17 3.87 -14.41
N ALA A 585 -10.36 2.55 -14.50
CA ALA A 585 -11.13 1.80 -13.51
C ALA A 585 -10.55 1.98 -12.11
N GLN A 586 -11.41 1.96 -11.09
CA GLN A 586 -11.03 2.04 -9.67
C GLN A 586 -10.31 3.34 -9.25
N VAL A 587 -10.40 4.41 -10.03
CA VAL A 587 -9.85 5.73 -9.70
C VAL A 587 -10.99 6.71 -9.39
N PRO A 588 -11.14 7.14 -8.13
CA PRO A 588 -12.10 8.19 -7.78
C PRO A 588 -11.60 9.56 -8.23
N GLU A 589 -12.53 10.41 -8.66
CA GLU A 589 -12.22 11.78 -9.10
C GLU A 589 -11.91 12.72 -7.92
N HIS A 590 -12.58 12.51 -6.81
CA HIS A 590 -12.43 13.32 -5.60
C HIS A 590 -12.19 12.43 -4.39
N ASN A 591 -11.17 12.77 -3.61
CA ASN A 591 -10.91 12.21 -2.29
C ASN A 591 -10.73 13.35 -1.29
N VAL A 592 -11.38 13.24 -0.13
CA VAL A 592 -11.18 14.17 1.00
C VAL A 592 -10.94 13.36 2.25
N THR A 593 -9.94 13.75 3.03
CA THR A 593 -9.74 13.27 4.38
C THR A 593 -9.68 14.45 5.35
N LEU A 594 -10.36 14.32 6.47
CA LEU A 594 -10.35 15.28 7.55
C LEU A 594 -9.96 14.56 8.83
N GLY A 595 -9.12 15.20 9.65
CA GLY A 595 -8.68 14.67 10.93
C GLY A 595 -8.70 15.74 12.01
N VAL A 596 -9.12 15.36 13.21
CA VAL A 596 -9.02 16.17 14.41
C VAL A 596 -8.32 15.32 15.47
N GLN A 597 -7.19 15.78 15.95
CA GLN A 597 -6.40 15.12 17.00
C GLN A 597 -6.38 16.01 18.24
N TYR A 598 -6.68 15.44 19.39
CA TYR A 598 -6.49 16.02 20.69
C TYR A 598 -5.50 15.16 21.48
N ARG A 599 -4.37 15.73 21.86
CA ARG A 599 -3.29 15.03 22.57
C ARG A 599 -3.03 15.67 23.92
N ASN A 600 -3.57 15.07 24.96
CA ASN A 600 -3.29 15.44 26.33
C ASN A 600 -3.17 14.17 27.19
N PRO A 601 -1.95 13.64 27.38
CA PRO A 601 -1.74 12.39 28.11
C PRO A 601 -2.25 12.39 29.55
N ALA A 602 -2.41 13.56 30.16
CA ALA A 602 -2.98 13.68 31.51
C ALA A 602 -4.50 13.51 31.53
N LEU A 603 -5.17 13.76 30.40
CA LEU A 603 -6.62 13.66 30.26
C LEU A 603 -6.99 12.50 29.34
N VAL A 604 -6.80 12.67 28.04
CA VAL A 604 -7.16 11.71 27.00
C VAL A 604 -6.44 12.08 25.70
N ASN A 605 -6.00 11.10 24.93
CA ASN A 605 -5.68 11.29 23.53
C ASN A 605 -6.89 10.85 22.71
N ALA A 606 -7.31 11.64 21.74
CA ALA A 606 -8.47 11.33 20.90
C ALA A 606 -8.21 11.75 19.45
N THR A 607 -8.62 10.91 18.52
CA THR A 607 -8.59 11.18 17.08
C THR A 607 -9.97 10.94 16.49
N ALA A 608 -10.49 11.91 15.76
CA ALA A 608 -11.68 11.76 14.93
C ALA A 608 -11.27 12.00 13.47
N SER A 609 -11.70 11.13 12.58
CA SER A 609 -11.44 11.27 11.15
C SER A 609 -12.72 11.10 10.33
N ALA A 610 -12.72 11.74 9.15
CA ALA A 610 -13.74 11.58 8.14
C ALA A 610 -13.08 11.39 6.77
N ARG A 611 -13.61 10.47 5.97
CA ARG A 611 -13.11 10.19 4.63
C ARG A 611 -14.27 10.16 3.64
N TYR A 612 -14.20 11.06 2.65
CA TYR A 612 -15.05 11.04 1.47
C TYR A 612 -14.28 10.47 0.28
N VAL A 613 -14.89 9.50 -0.41
CA VAL A 613 -14.38 8.95 -1.67
C VAL A 613 -15.44 9.13 -2.74
N GLY A 614 -15.07 9.80 -3.83
CA GLY A 614 -15.94 10.10 -4.95
C GLY A 614 -16.34 8.87 -5.76
N THR A 615 -17.18 9.09 -6.76
CA THR A 615 -17.60 8.05 -7.71
C THR A 615 -16.43 7.56 -8.55
N GLN A 616 -16.46 6.27 -8.89
CA GLN A 616 -15.49 5.62 -9.79
C GLN A 616 -16.20 4.50 -10.57
N PHE A 617 -15.47 3.78 -11.41
CA PHE A 617 -16.00 2.64 -12.16
C PHE A 617 -15.22 1.36 -11.80
N GLU A 618 -15.92 0.21 -11.78
CA GLU A 618 -15.31 -1.11 -11.60
C GLU A 618 -14.59 -1.58 -12.87
N ASP A 619 -15.14 -1.26 -14.04
CA ASP A 619 -14.72 -1.79 -15.33
C ASP A 619 -14.06 -0.73 -16.24
N ASP A 620 -13.31 -1.21 -17.21
CA ASP A 620 -12.61 -0.43 -18.23
C ASP A 620 -13.55 0.35 -19.16
N LEU A 621 -14.75 -0.18 -19.43
CA LEU A 621 -15.76 0.43 -20.29
C LEU A 621 -16.59 1.51 -19.60
N ASN A 622 -16.42 1.71 -18.29
CA ASN A 622 -17.19 2.62 -17.44
C ASN A 622 -18.69 2.30 -17.40
N THR A 623 -19.06 1.04 -17.45
CA THR A 623 -20.47 0.58 -17.41
C THR A 623 -20.94 0.22 -16.01
N LEU A 624 -20.01 -0.03 -15.09
CA LEU A 624 -20.27 -0.48 -13.71
C LEU A 624 -19.88 0.62 -12.70
N PRO A 625 -20.75 1.62 -12.44
CA PRO A 625 -20.42 2.68 -11.50
C PRO A 625 -20.41 2.19 -10.06
N LEU A 626 -19.46 2.72 -9.29
CA LEU A 626 -19.35 2.60 -7.84
C LEU A 626 -19.64 3.98 -7.23
N GLY A 627 -20.67 4.05 -6.37
CA GLY A 627 -21.10 5.30 -5.74
C GLY A 627 -20.04 5.91 -4.82
N SER A 628 -20.18 7.21 -4.57
CA SER A 628 -19.44 7.93 -3.54
C SER A 628 -19.92 7.54 -2.14
N TYR A 629 -19.06 7.74 -1.14
CA TYR A 629 -19.41 7.51 0.27
C TYR A 629 -18.60 8.39 1.22
N VAL A 630 -19.12 8.51 2.44
CA VAL A 630 -18.41 9.12 3.58
C VAL A 630 -18.39 8.12 4.72
N VAL A 631 -17.25 7.98 5.38
CA VAL A 631 -17.10 7.23 6.63
C VAL A 631 -16.46 8.12 7.69
N PHE A 632 -16.83 7.88 8.95
CA PHE A 632 -16.29 8.56 10.11
C PHE A 632 -15.69 7.52 11.05
N ASP A 633 -14.50 7.80 11.57
CA ASP A 633 -13.80 6.92 12.48
C ASP A 633 -13.41 7.69 13.74
N LEU A 634 -13.37 7.01 14.87
CA LEU A 634 -13.01 7.57 16.18
C LEU A 634 -12.00 6.67 16.89
N PHE A 635 -11.07 7.29 17.58
CA PHE A 635 -10.17 6.61 18.52
C PHE A 635 -10.00 7.45 19.77
N ALA A 636 -9.89 6.83 20.92
CA ALA A 636 -9.54 7.48 22.18
C ALA A 636 -8.69 6.56 23.04
N SER A 637 -7.70 7.13 23.72
CA SER A 637 -6.91 6.40 24.69
C SER A 637 -6.58 7.24 25.92
N ARG A 638 -6.36 6.57 27.04
CA ARG A 638 -6.00 7.20 28.31
C ARG A 638 -4.97 6.37 29.07
N ALA A 639 -3.88 6.98 29.45
CA ALA A 639 -2.95 6.42 30.41
C ALA A 639 -3.58 6.42 31.81
N VAL A 640 -3.87 5.23 32.34
CA VAL A 640 -4.42 5.03 33.69
C VAL A 640 -3.29 5.03 34.72
N THR A 641 -2.16 4.44 34.36
CA THR A 641 -0.92 4.45 35.13
C THR A 641 0.27 4.68 34.20
N LYS A 642 1.48 4.72 34.73
CA LYS A 642 2.69 4.84 33.89
C LYS A 642 2.92 3.65 32.97
N TRP A 643 2.34 2.50 33.29
CA TRP A 643 2.52 1.22 32.57
C TRP A 643 1.23 0.70 31.93
N LEU A 644 0.05 1.31 32.19
CA LEU A 644 -1.24 0.87 31.66
C LEU A 644 -1.94 2.02 30.92
N GLU A 645 -2.25 1.81 29.67
CA GLU A 645 -3.12 2.63 28.85
C GLU A 645 -4.35 1.81 28.42
N LEU A 646 -5.53 2.40 28.50
CA LEU A 646 -6.76 1.86 27.94
C LEU A 646 -7.11 2.62 26.68
N PHE A 647 -7.65 1.92 25.69
CA PHE A 647 -8.08 2.55 24.43
C PHE A 647 -9.39 1.95 23.89
N ALA A 648 -10.07 2.73 23.07
CA ALA A 648 -11.23 2.31 22.30
C ALA A 648 -11.16 2.92 20.90
N GLY A 649 -11.60 2.17 19.90
CA GLY A 649 -11.68 2.60 18.51
C GLY A 649 -13.01 2.22 17.88
N VAL A 650 -13.49 3.07 16.97
CA VAL A 650 -14.67 2.80 16.15
C VAL A 650 -14.34 3.17 14.70
N GLU A 651 -14.40 2.21 13.81
CA GLU A 651 -14.33 2.42 12.37
C GLU A 651 -15.76 2.43 11.80
N ASN A 652 -16.00 3.27 10.80
CA ASN A 652 -17.31 3.47 10.17
C ASN A 652 -18.43 3.74 11.23
N LEU A 653 -18.24 4.76 12.05
CA LEU A 653 -19.10 5.12 13.20
C LEU A 653 -20.60 5.13 12.86
N LEU A 654 -20.97 5.63 11.68
CA LEU A 654 -22.37 5.75 11.25
C LEU A 654 -22.92 4.51 10.56
N ASP A 655 -22.14 3.42 10.50
CA ASP A 655 -22.50 2.15 9.83
C ASP A 655 -22.92 2.35 8.37
N THR A 656 -22.18 3.21 7.67
CA THR A 656 -22.44 3.53 6.26
C THR A 656 -22.17 2.32 5.38
N THR A 657 -23.18 1.80 4.69
CA THR A 657 -22.99 0.77 3.67
C THR A 657 -22.51 1.39 2.37
N TYR A 658 -21.32 1.04 1.91
CA TYR A 658 -20.73 1.55 0.68
C TYR A 658 -20.25 0.43 -0.22
N THR A 659 -20.33 0.66 -1.55
CA THR A 659 -19.96 -0.31 -2.57
C THR A 659 -18.46 -0.27 -2.81
N VAL A 660 -17.79 -1.44 -2.73
CA VAL A 660 -16.35 -1.58 -2.99
C VAL A 660 -16.05 -2.25 -4.32
N ALA A 661 -16.94 -3.13 -4.79
CA ALA A 661 -16.81 -3.78 -6.09
C ALA A 661 -18.19 -4.15 -6.63
N ARG A 662 -18.27 -4.35 -7.96
CA ARG A 662 -19.47 -4.78 -8.65
C ARG A 662 -19.10 -5.69 -9.82
N THR A 663 -19.81 -6.81 -9.98
CA THR A 663 -19.63 -7.69 -11.15
C THR A 663 -20.61 -7.33 -12.27
N SER A 664 -20.31 -7.79 -13.48
CA SER A 664 -21.19 -7.70 -14.65
C SER A 664 -22.56 -8.36 -14.42
N GLU A 665 -22.63 -9.38 -13.57
CA GLU A 665 -23.86 -10.08 -13.19
C GLU A 665 -24.67 -9.35 -12.10
N GLY A 666 -24.22 -8.18 -11.66
CA GLY A 666 -24.91 -7.34 -10.70
C GLY A 666 -24.70 -7.70 -9.24
N VAL A 667 -23.74 -8.56 -8.91
CA VAL A 667 -23.33 -8.81 -7.52
C VAL A 667 -22.57 -7.59 -7.00
N ILE A 668 -22.97 -7.11 -5.83
CA ILE A 668 -22.41 -5.90 -5.21
C ILE A 668 -21.65 -6.32 -3.96
N SER A 669 -20.36 -6.00 -3.91
CA SER A 669 -19.55 -6.14 -2.69
C SER A 669 -19.55 -4.84 -1.90
N ILE A 670 -19.61 -4.96 -0.57
CA ILE A 670 -19.68 -3.84 0.37
C ILE A 670 -18.39 -3.73 1.18
N GLY A 671 -18.10 -2.53 1.65
CA GLY A 671 -17.01 -2.27 2.59
C GLY A 671 -17.36 -2.67 4.02
N ALA A 672 -16.40 -2.47 4.93
CA ALA A 672 -16.55 -2.83 6.32
C ALA A 672 -17.77 -2.15 6.98
N PRO A 673 -18.60 -2.88 7.73
CA PRO A 673 -19.61 -2.29 8.60
C PRO A 673 -18.95 -1.52 9.74
N ARG A 674 -19.75 -1.01 10.68
CA ARG A 674 -19.18 -0.43 11.90
C ARG A 674 -18.44 -1.48 12.71
N ILE A 675 -17.15 -1.21 12.98
CA ILE A 675 -16.29 -2.04 13.82
C ILE A 675 -15.99 -1.26 15.10
N VAL A 676 -16.31 -1.83 16.26
CA VAL A 676 -16.02 -1.25 17.57
C VAL A 676 -15.05 -2.16 18.28
N ARG A 677 -13.98 -1.61 18.83
CA ARG A 677 -13.01 -2.35 19.62
C ARG A 677 -12.59 -1.60 20.87
N GLY A 678 -12.24 -2.34 21.92
CA GLY A 678 -11.62 -1.83 23.12
C GLY A 678 -10.38 -2.64 23.47
N GLY A 679 -9.42 -2.02 24.12
CA GLY A 679 -8.18 -2.71 24.43
C GLY A 679 -7.36 -2.03 25.52
N LEU A 680 -6.26 -2.67 25.82
CA LEU A 680 -5.26 -2.20 26.79
C LEU A 680 -3.87 -2.30 26.19
N ARG A 681 -2.98 -1.44 26.64
CA ARG A 681 -1.56 -1.44 26.32
C ARG A 681 -0.77 -1.38 27.63
N LEU A 682 0.12 -2.35 27.82
CA LEU A 682 1.05 -2.41 28.94
C LEU A 682 2.47 -2.10 28.43
N THR A 683 3.15 -1.16 29.08
CA THR A 683 4.51 -0.77 28.73
C THR A 683 5.40 -0.86 29.97
N PHE A 684 6.52 -1.59 29.88
CA PHE A 684 7.45 -1.88 30.95
C PHE A 684 8.85 -1.44 30.60
#